data_4f2449e134919b4aadb06c8b0adf6eb7
#
_entry.id   4f2449e134919b4aadb06c8b0adf6eb7
#
_cell.length_a   1.000
_cell.length_b   1.000
_cell.length_c   1.000
_cell.angle_alpha   90.00
_cell.angle_beta   90.00
_cell.angle_gamma   90.00
#
_symmetry.space_group_name_H-M   'P 1'
#
loop_
_entity.id
_entity.type
_entity.pdbx_description
1 polymer ?
#
loop_
_entity_poly.entity_id
_entity_poly.type
_entity_poly.pdbx_seq_one_letter_code
_entity_poly.pdbx_strand_id
1 'polypeptide(L)'
;MQENLVIVESPAKAKTIEKFLGEDFKVMSSYGHIRDLKKKELSVDLDTLEANYEIPEEKKKVVSELKKNAKAAKKVWLASDEDREGEAISWHLCEVLGLDEAKTSRIVFHEITKPAILAAIQNPRHLDMNLVNAQQARRVLDRLVGFRLSPVLWRKVKPALSAGRVQSVAVRLIVEREREIQAFKSEPYYRISAIFAATSEDGTKNEVKAELNKRFSTHEEALAFLEQCKTASFKISSIARKPLKRTPAPPFTTSTLQQEAARKLGFTVSQTMMVAQRLYEAGRITYMRTDSVNLSSLAISTTKKEIERLYGTEYSQTRKYHTSSKGAQEAHEAIRPTDMSAHNIDGTSQEKRLYDLIWKRTAASQMADAKIDKTTVSIAIFDTEGHETADLQFVATGEVITFDGFLKVYRESTDDENENEDTSHALPAMNEGQLLERRSIVSTERYSMGPSRYTEASLVHKLEELGIGRPSTYAPTISTIQQREYVQKGEKKGEERTYTVDTLQALKITSKNKKEMAGADKGKLIPTDIGIVVNDFLMENFPDIMDYNFTAKVEQEFDKISEGKAKWNTAMKDFYKHFEPEVESVMNARSEHKAGERELGVDPKTNKPVFVKIGRFGPVVQIGTADDTDKPRFAQIPTDKSMETLTLEDALELFKLPRTVGQFEGTDVVIGTGRFGPYIMHNKKYVSLPKEEDPLTVSLDTAIRLIETKRLQDAQRHLKQFDEDPKLEVMNGRYGPYIAYDGKNYRIPKAMHERAAELTYEECQDIMKNAPEPKTKRKRK
;
A
#
# COMPACT_ATOMS: atom_id res chain seq x y z
N MET A 1 20.38 -27.91 -37.71
CA MET A 1 19.21 -28.32 -36.89
C MET A 1 19.48 -27.82 -35.49
N GLN A 2 18.54 -27.16 -34.88
CA GLN A 2 18.75 -26.58 -33.52
C GLN A 2 18.73 -27.71 -32.49
N GLU A 3 19.77 -27.78 -31.63
CA GLU A 3 19.86 -28.85 -30.63
C GLU A 3 18.83 -28.67 -29.52
N ASN A 4 18.84 -27.49 -28.86
CA ASN A 4 18.03 -27.23 -27.66
C ASN A 4 17.24 -25.91 -27.81
N LEU A 5 15.97 -25.94 -27.42
CA LEU A 5 15.12 -24.77 -27.25
C LEU A 5 14.77 -24.61 -25.78
N VAL A 6 15.12 -23.50 -25.15
CA VAL A 6 14.70 -23.13 -23.79
C VAL A 6 13.59 -22.11 -23.88
N ILE A 7 12.46 -22.35 -23.22
CA ILE A 7 11.33 -21.42 -23.18
C ILE A 7 11.16 -20.88 -21.76
N VAL A 8 11.21 -19.56 -21.62
CA VAL A 8 11.01 -18.82 -20.37
C VAL A 8 9.82 -17.87 -20.48
N GLU A 9 9.37 -17.29 -19.38
CA GLU A 9 8.20 -16.39 -19.38
C GLU A 9 8.50 -14.95 -19.78
N SER A 10 9.75 -14.46 -19.65
CA SER A 10 10.07 -13.07 -19.94
C SER A 10 11.27 -12.90 -20.89
N PRO A 11 11.30 -11.84 -21.74
CA PRO A 11 12.44 -11.55 -22.61
C PRO A 11 13.72 -11.20 -21.86
N ALA A 12 13.61 -10.56 -20.69
CA ALA A 12 14.76 -10.20 -19.86
C ALA A 12 15.42 -11.45 -19.31
N LYS A 13 14.65 -12.40 -18.79
CA LYS A 13 15.11 -13.71 -18.34
C LYS A 13 15.75 -14.50 -19.49
N ALA A 14 15.12 -14.50 -20.68
CA ALA A 14 15.69 -15.16 -21.86
C ALA A 14 17.09 -14.63 -22.16
N LYS A 15 17.26 -13.32 -22.23
CA LYS A 15 18.54 -12.67 -22.50
C LYS A 15 19.62 -12.97 -21.46
N THR A 16 19.23 -13.12 -20.20
CA THR A 16 20.18 -13.43 -19.12
C THR A 16 20.61 -14.89 -19.19
N ILE A 17 19.68 -15.83 -19.37
CA ILE A 17 19.96 -17.26 -19.42
C ILE A 17 20.77 -17.65 -20.69
N GLU A 18 20.45 -17.04 -21.84
CA GLU A 18 21.14 -17.31 -23.10
C GLU A 18 22.65 -17.06 -23.00
N LYS A 19 23.08 -16.06 -22.21
CA LYS A 19 24.50 -15.78 -21.96
C LYS A 19 25.23 -16.89 -21.17
N PHE A 20 24.49 -17.71 -20.45
CA PHE A 20 25.05 -18.79 -19.61
C PHE A 20 25.10 -20.13 -20.34
N LEU A 21 24.24 -20.29 -21.33
CA LEU A 21 24.08 -21.51 -22.11
C LEU A 21 24.89 -21.52 -23.36
N GLY A 22 25.61 -22.10 -23.92
CA GLY A 22 26.41 -22.04 -25.17
C GLY A 22 25.52 -21.98 -26.43
N GLU A 23 26.18 -22.03 -27.60
CA GLU A 23 25.57 -21.86 -28.93
C GLU A 23 24.56 -22.96 -29.29
N ASP A 24 24.60 -24.12 -28.61
CA ASP A 24 23.69 -25.23 -28.81
C ASP A 24 22.27 -24.95 -28.25
N PHE A 25 22.12 -23.88 -27.49
CA PHE A 25 20.86 -23.48 -26.87
C PHE A 25 20.31 -22.19 -27.46
N LYS A 26 19.05 -22.21 -27.88
CA LYS A 26 18.28 -21.03 -28.19
C LYS A 26 17.28 -20.75 -27.08
N VAL A 27 17.29 -19.53 -26.55
CA VAL A 27 16.37 -19.13 -25.47
C VAL A 27 15.29 -18.22 -26.04
N MET A 28 14.03 -18.54 -25.80
CA MET A 28 12.88 -17.76 -26.27
C MET A 28 11.92 -17.47 -25.10
N SER A 29 11.16 -16.37 -25.24
CA SER A 29 10.15 -15.99 -24.24
C SER A 29 8.73 -16.28 -24.76
N SER A 30 7.87 -16.78 -23.85
CA SER A 30 6.42 -16.86 -24.05
C SER A 30 5.69 -15.55 -23.76
N TYR A 31 6.39 -14.55 -23.17
CA TYR A 31 5.79 -13.30 -22.68
C TYR A 31 4.66 -13.55 -21.66
N GLY A 32 4.86 -14.49 -20.74
CA GLY A 32 3.90 -14.94 -19.74
C GLY A 32 2.97 -16.02 -20.28
N HIS A 33 1.74 -16.07 -19.77
CA HIS A 33 0.74 -17.05 -20.21
C HIS A 33 0.41 -16.90 -21.70
N ILE A 34 0.38 -18.00 -22.43
CA ILE A 34 0.05 -18.07 -23.87
C ILE A 34 -1.40 -18.41 -24.14
N ARG A 35 -2.12 -18.92 -23.15
CA ARG A 35 -3.58 -19.12 -23.19
C ARG A 35 -4.21 -18.68 -21.86
N ASP A 36 -5.46 -18.27 -21.89
CA ASP A 36 -6.22 -17.86 -20.72
C ASP A 36 -7.71 -18.17 -20.93
N LEU A 37 -8.51 -18.02 -19.87
CA LEU A 37 -9.96 -18.09 -19.94
C LEU A 37 -10.49 -16.90 -20.75
N LYS A 38 -11.55 -17.09 -21.54
CA LYS A 38 -12.17 -16.02 -22.32
C LYS A 38 -12.56 -14.84 -21.46
N LYS A 39 -12.27 -13.62 -21.91
CA LYS A 39 -12.46 -12.40 -21.10
C LYS A 39 -13.91 -12.07 -20.75
N LYS A 40 -14.87 -12.43 -21.63
CA LYS A 40 -16.28 -12.03 -21.52
C LYS A 40 -17.23 -13.18 -21.14
N GLU A 41 -16.74 -14.39 -21.08
CA GLU A 41 -17.51 -15.59 -20.77
C GLU A 41 -17.01 -16.24 -19.47
N LEU A 42 -17.83 -17.04 -18.84
CA LEU A 42 -17.43 -17.78 -17.65
C LEU A 42 -16.23 -18.70 -17.97
N SER A 43 -16.25 -19.35 -19.13
CA SER A 43 -15.20 -20.24 -19.61
C SER A 43 -14.85 -21.38 -18.66
N VAL A 44 -15.81 -21.80 -17.87
CA VAL A 44 -15.74 -22.95 -16.97
C VAL A 44 -17.00 -23.77 -17.24
N ASP A 45 -16.85 -25.04 -17.52
CA ASP A 45 -17.97 -25.98 -17.61
C ASP A 45 -18.51 -26.22 -16.21
N LEU A 46 -19.83 -26.02 -16.01
CA LEU A 46 -20.42 -26.06 -14.68
C LEU A 46 -20.65 -27.50 -14.16
N ASP A 47 -20.69 -28.50 -15.05
CA ASP A 47 -20.89 -29.91 -14.67
C ASP A 47 -19.55 -30.57 -14.29
N THR A 48 -18.50 -30.31 -15.10
CA THR A 48 -17.17 -30.87 -14.88
C THR A 48 -16.25 -29.99 -14.06
N LEU A 49 -16.50 -28.67 -14.03
CA LEU A 49 -15.67 -27.58 -13.51
C LEU A 49 -14.34 -27.43 -14.24
N GLU A 50 -14.23 -27.96 -15.43
CA GLU A 50 -13.07 -27.81 -16.28
C GLU A 50 -13.02 -26.43 -16.94
N ALA A 51 -11.83 -25.89 -17.05
CA ALA A 51 -11.59 -24.58 -17.63
C ALA A 51 -11.43 -24.66 -19.14
N ASN A 52 -12.19 -23.84 -19.88
CA ASN A 52 -12.10 -23.70 -21.33
C ASN A 52 -11.13 -22.59 -21.71
N TYR A 53 -9.90 -22.96 -22.05
CA TYR A 53 -8.84 -22.01 -22.40
C TYR A 53 -8.84 -21.62 -23.87
N GLU A 54 -8.51 -20.38 -24.17
CA GLU A 54 -8.25 -19.87 -25.52
C GLU A 54 -6.87 -19.21 -25.61
N ILE A 55 -6.33 -19.14 -26.83
CA ILE A 55 -5.12 -18.36 -27.11
C ILE A 55 -5.57 -16.94 -27.46
N PRO A 56 -5.24 -15.93 -26.61
CA PRO A 56 -5.57 -14.53 -26.90
C PRO A 56 -4.99 -14.08 -28.25
N GLU A 57 -5.69 -13.20 -28.96
CA GLU A 57 -5.29 -12.73 -30.29
C GLU A 57 -3.86 -12.18 -30.32
N GLU A 58 -3.51 -11.39 -29.26
CA GLU A 58 -2.19 -10.82 -29.07
C GLU A 58 -1.07 -11.86 -28.89
N LYS A 59 -1.41 -13.11 -28.57
CA LYS A 59 -0.45 -14.21 -28.35
C LYS A 59 -0.26 -15.12 -29.56
N LYS A 60 -1.15 -15.09 -30.55
CA LYS A 60 -1.10 -15.98 -31.69
C LYS A 60 0.24 -15.96 -32.43
N LYS A 61 0.83 -14.77 -32.62
CA LYS A 61 2.14 -14.62 -33.29
C LYS A 61 3.25 -15.30 -32.47
N VAL A 62 3.31 -15.07 -31.17
CA VAL A 62 4.29 -15.68 -30.27
C VAL A 62 4.15 -17.20 -30.26
N VAL A 63 2.92 -17.71 -30.18
CA VAL A 63 2.63 -19.16 -30.22
C VAL A 63 3.09 -19.77 -31.54
N SER A 64 2.81 -19.11 -32.66
CA SER A 64 3.25 -19.59 -33.98
C SER A 64 4.75 -19.69 -34.09
N GLU A 65 5.47 -18.69 -33.61
CA GLU A 65 6.95 -18.65 -33.59
C GLU A 65 7.53 -19.73 -32.66
N LEU A 66 7.00 -19.86 -31.42
CA LEU A 66 7.40 -20.92 -30.50
C LEU A 66 7.16 -22.32 -31.09
N LYS A 67 6.01 -22.55 -31.71
CA LYS A 67 5.67 -23.82 -32.36
C LYS A 67 6.62 -24.19 -33.50
N LYS A 68 7.00 -23.22 -34.32
CA LYS A 68 8.01 -23.40 -35.40
C LYS A 68 9.37 -23.82 -34.81
N ASN A 69 9.83 -23.13 -33.76
CA ASN A 69 11.14 -23.42 -33.16
C ASN A 69 11.12 -24.72 -32.35
N ALA A 70 10.04 -25.06 -31.64
CA ALA A 70 9.89 -26.31 -30.94
C ALA A 70 9.94 -27.53 -31.85
N LYS A 71 9.31 -27.45 -33.05
CA LYS A 71 9.40 -28.51 -34.06
C LYS A 71 10.80 -28.67 -34.64
N ALA A 72 11.59 -27.61 -34.73
CA ALA A 72 12.93 -27.64 -35.27
C ALA A 72 13.98 -28.12 -34.25
N ALA A 73 13.69 -28.05 -32.94
CA ALA A 73 14.58 -28.42 -31.85
C ALA A 73 14.56 -29.94 -31.62
N LYS A 74 15.71 -30.51 -31.23
CA LYS A 74 15.77 -31.90 -30.80
C LYS A 74 15.21 -32.08 -29.39
N LYS A 75 15.42 -31.10 -28.53
CA LYS A 75 14.93 -31.09 -27.15
C LYS A 75 14.39 -29.72 -26.76
N VAL A 76 13.29 -29.71 -26.01
CA VAL A 76 12.65 -28.49 -25.47
C VAL A 76 12.78 -28.47 -23.95
N TRP A 77 13.20 -27.33 -23.44
CA TRP A 77 13.39 -27.10 -22.01
C TRP A 77 12.42 -26.02 -21.55
N LEU A 78 11.57 -26.34 -20.58
CA LEU A 78 10.62 -25.40 -19.97
C LEU A 78 11.25 -24.84 -18.71
N ALA A 79 11.55 -23.55 -18.70
CA ALA A 79 12.34 -22.86 -17.70
C ALA A 79 11.60 -21.66 -17.08
N SER A 80 10.27 -21.76 -16.91
CA SER A 80 9.48 -20.79 -16.17
C SER A 80 9.78 -20.83 -14.68
N ASP A 81 9.31 -19.80 -13.94
CA ASP A 81 9.53 -19.67 -12.50
C ASP A 81 9.06 -20.91 -11.71
N GLU A 82 9.58 -21.10 -10.51
CA GLU A 82 9.32 -22.27 -9.66
C GLU A 82 8.08 -22.09 -8.77
N ASP A 83 7.11 -21.34 -9.21
CA ASP A 83 5.83 -21.23 -8.52
C ASP A 83 4.69 -21.89 -9.31
N ARG A 84 3.48 -21.91 -8.73
CA ARG A 84 2.29 -22.49 -9.37
C ARG A 84 1.97 -21.82 -10.72
N GLU A 85 2.23 -20.52 -10.84
CA GLU A 85 2.00 -19.78 -12.10
C GLU A 85 2.99 -20.20 -13.18
N GLY A 86 4.28 -20.33 -12.82
CA GLY A 86 5.31 -20.82 -13.75
C GLY A 86 5.06 -22.26 -14.19
N GLU A 87 4.61 -23.13 -13.28
CA GLU A 87 4.26 -24.51 -13.61
C GLU A 87 3.05 -24.56 -14.57
N ALA A 88 2.03 -23.73 -14.35
CA ALA A 88 0.89 -23.61 -15.24
C ALA A 88 1.28 -23.07 -16.62
N ILE A 89 2.21 -22.08 -16.69
CA ILE A 89 2.75 -21.60 -17.97
C ILE A 89 3.41 -22.73 -18.72
N SER A 90 4.25 -23.53 -18.07
CA SER A 90 4.90 -24.69 -18.67
C SER A 90 3.90 -25.74 -19.17
N TRP A 91 2.86 -26.03 -18.41
CA TRP A 91 1.78 -26.93 -18.82
C TRP A 91 1.03 -26.39 -20.03
N HIS A 92 0.67 -25.10 -20.04
CA HIS A 92 0.03 -24.47 -21.18
C HIS A 92 0.91 -24.50 -22.45
N LEU A 93 2.23 -24.39 -22.30
CA LEU A 93 3.17 -24.52 -23.41
C LEU A 93 3.15 -25.95 -23.96
N CYS A 94 3.17 -26.98 -23.12
CA CYS A 94 3.07 -28.38 -23.54
C CYS A 94 1.81 -28.61 -24.39
N GLU A 95 0.65 -28.22 -23.87
CA GLU A 95 -0.63 -28.40 -24.53
C GLU A 95 -0.72 -27.65 -25.87
N VAL A 96 -0.40 -26.35 -25.87
CA VAL A 96 -0.57 -25.50 -27.07
C VAL A 96 0.45 -25.83 -28.15
N LEU A 97 1.68 -26.13 -27.80
CA LEU A 97 2.73 -26.45 -28.77
C LEU A 97 2.69 -27.91 -29.22
N GLY A 98 1.94 -28.77 -28.53
CA GLY A 98 1.89 -30.22 -28.74
C GLY A 98 3.27 -30.86 -28.51
N LEU A 99 3.88 -30.57 -27.34
CA LEU A 99 5.22 -31.05 -27.04
C LEU A 99 5.20 -32.54 -26.71
N ASP A 100 6.16 -33.27 -27.24
CA ASP A 100 6.41 -34.66 -26.92
C ASP A 100 7.09 -34.75 -25.52
N GLU A 101 6.47 -35.50 -24.62
CA GLU A 101 6.96 -35.66 -23.25
C GLU A 101 8.38 -36.25 -23.22
N ALA A 102 8.71 -37.14 -24.14
CA ALA A 102 10.05 -37.76 -24.23
C ALA A 102 11.14 -36.77 -24.64
N LYS A 103 10.76 -35.67 -25.31
CA LYS A 103 11.66 -34.61 -25.80
C LYS A 103 11.58 -33.32 -24.98
N THR A 104 10.76 -33.29 -23.96
CA THR A 104 10.50 -32.10 -23.16
C THR A 104 10.99 -32.30 -21.73
N SER A 105 11.69 -31.33 -21.20
CA SER A 105 12.17 -31.33 -19.82
C SER A 105 11.78 -30.05 -19.12
N ARG A 106 11.39 -30.15 -17.87
CA ARG A 106 11.16 -29.02 -16.97
C ARG A 106 12.42 -28.80 -16.14
N ILE A 107 12.92 -27.57 -16.08
CA ILE A 107 14.00 -27.15 -15.19
C ILE A 107 13.53 -26.05 -14.27
N VAL A 108 13.97 -26.10 -13.02
CA VAL A 108 13.63 -25.13 -11.98
C VAL A 108 14.90 -24.62 -11.31
N PHE A 109 14.87 -23.35 -10.88
CA PHE A 109 15.98 -22.70 -10.23
C PHE A 109 15.47 -21.52 -9.39
N HIS A 110 16.06 -21.31 -8.23
CA HIS A 110 15.70 -20.21 -7.32
C HIS A 110 16.43 -18.91 -7.65
N GLU A 111 17.48 -18.96 -8.47
CA GLU A 111 18.27 -17.81 -8.89
C GLU A 111 18.76 -17.95 -10.32
N ILE A 112 18.92 -16.84 -11.01
CA ILE A 112 19.40 -16.83 -12.40
C ILE A 112 20.90 -16.55 -12.40
N THR A 113 21.67 -17.55 -11.98
CA THR A 113 23.14 -17.55 -12.03
C THR A 113 23.64 -18.68 -12.93
N LYS A 114 24.85 -18.53 -13.49
CA LYS A 114 25.40 -19.56 -14.38
C LYS A 114 25.48 -20.94 -13.70
N PRO A 115 25.98 -21.06 -12.45
CA PRO A 115 26.01 -22.36 -11.78
C PRO A 115 24.62 -22.98 -11.58
N ALA A 116 23.63 -22.17 -11.15
CA ALA A 116 22.26 -22.64 -10.91
C ALA A 116 21.60 -23.12 -12.21
N ILE A 117 21.74 -22.38 -13.30
CA ILE A 117 21.18 -22.76 -14.61
C ILE A 117 21.82 -24.02 -15.14
N LEU A 118 23.15 -24.16 -15.07
CA LEU A 118 23.83 -25.38 -15.51
C LEU A 118 23.46 -26.60 -14.65
N ALA A 119 23.34 -26.43 -13.35
CA ALA A 119 22.88 -27.49 -12.44
C ALA A 119 21.43 -27.90 -12.76
N ALA A 120 20.54 -26.95 -13.07
CA ALA A 120 19.16 -27.24 -13.47
C ALA A 120 19.06 -28.03 -14.79
N ILE A 121 19.90 -27.72 -15.77
CA ILE A 121 19.98 -28.47 -17.03
C ILE A 121 20.43 -29.93 -16.78
N GLN A 122 21.33 -30.15 -15.82
CA GLN A 122 21.79 -31.47 -15.44
C GLN A 122 20.77 -32.29 -14.63
N ASN A 123 19.82 -31.61 -13.97
CA ASN A 123 18.82 -32.23 -13.10
C ASN A 123 17.39 -31.82 -13.52
N PRO A 124 16.97 -32.23 -14.75
CA PRO A 124 15.63 -31.93 -15.20
C PRO A 124 14.59 -32.81 -14.49
N ARG A 125 13.36 -32.30 -14.42
CA ARG A 125 12.19 -33.06 -13.93
C ARG A 125 11.04 -33.06 -14.94
N HIS A 126 9.98 -33.78 -14.64
CA HIS A 126 8.70 -33.65 -15.30
C HIS A 126 7.89 -32.47 -14.74
N LEU A 127 6.79 -32.12 -15.42
CA LEU A 127 5.82 -31.17 -14.90
C LEU A 127 5.20 -31.70 -13.60
N ASP A 128 5.09 -30.84 -12.62
CA ASP A 128 4.37 -31.14 -11.39
C ASP A 128 2.89 -30.81 -11.57
N MET A 129 2.10 -31.83 -11.86
CA MET A 129 0.67 -31.69 -12.09
C MET A 129 -0.10 -31.28 -10.81
N ASN A 130 0.45 -31.46 -9.61
CA ASN A 130 -0.17 -31.00 -8.39
C ASN A 130 -0.10 -29.47 -8.30
N LEU A 131 1.05 -28.87 -8.65
CA LEU A 131 1.19 -27.41 -8.77
C LEU A 131 0.27 -26.84 -9.85
N VAL A 132 0.19 -27.48 -11.02
CA VAL A 132 -0.75 -27.11 -12.10
C VAL A 132 -2.18 -27.15 -11.58
N ASN A 133 -2.59 -28.23 -10.94
CA ASN A 133 -3.94 -28.39 -10.39
C ASN A 133 -4.27 -27.34 -9.31
N ALA A 134 -3.33 -26.99 -8.46
CA ALA A 134 -3.52 -25.95 -7.47
C ALA A 134 -3.73 -24.55 -8.11
N GLN A 135 -2.99 -24.25 -9.18
CA GLN A 135 -3.18 -23.03 -9.94
C GLN A 135 -4.53 -23.03 -10.67
N GLN A 136 -4.91 -24.15 -11.30
CA GLN A 136 -6.21 -24.29 -11.94
C GLN A 136 -7.36 -24.13 -10.94
N ALA A 137 -7.29 -24.80 -9.78
CA ALA A 137 -8.29 -24.67 -8.71
C ALA A 137 -8.50 -23.19 -8.34
N ARG A 138 -7.42 -22.46 -8.12
CA ARG A 138 -7.47 -21.01 -7.85
C ARG A 138 -8.12 -20.26 -9.01
N ARG A 139 -7.68 -20.53 -10.24
CA ARG A 139 -8.16 -19.83 -11.42
C ARG A 139 -9.66 -20.04 -11.65
N VAL A 140 -10.13 -21.27 -11.49
CA VAL A 140 -11.55 -21.65 -11.61
C VAL A 140 -12.36 -21.01 -10.49
N LEU A 141 -11.93 -21.11 -9.23
CA LEU A 141 -12.64 -20.51 -8.09
C LEU A 141 -12.81 -19.01 -8.24
N ASP A 142 -11.70 -18.30 -8.50
CA ASP A 142 -11.74 -16.84 -8.63
C ASP A 142 -12.57 -16.40 -9.85
N ARG A 143 -12.63 -17.24 -10.91
CA ARG A 143 -13.51 -17.04 -12.05
C ARG A 143 -14.98 -17.23 -11.68
N LEU A 144 -15.33 -18.30 -11.01
CA LEU A 144 -16.70 -18.58 -10.55
C LEU A 144 -17.20 -17.45 -9.66
N VAL A 145 -16.46 -17.13 -8.60
CA VAL A 145 -16.82 -16.05 -7.65
C VAL A 145 -16.99 -14.72 -8.41
N GLY A 146 -16.00 -14.32 -9.20
CA GLY A 146 -16.03 -13.03 -9.90
C GLY A 146 -17.18 -12.92 -10.92
N PHE A 147 -17.43 -13.95 -11.72
CA PHE A 147 -18.46 -13.95 -12.75
C PHE A 147 -19.89 -14.14 -12.21
N ARG A 148 -20.03 -14.77 -11.05
CA ARG A 148 -21.35 -14.94 -10.42
C ARG A 148 -21.73 -13.76 -9.54
N LEU A 149 -20.83 -13.21 -8.74
CA LEU A 149 -21.11 -12.07 -7.86
C LEU A 149 -21.19 -10.73 -8.60
N SER A 150 -20.36 -10.50 -9.63
CA SER A 150 -20.37 -9.21 -10.32
C SER A 150 -21.72 -8.86 -10.95
N PRO A 151 -22.43 -9.77 -11.65
CA PRO A 151 -23.80 -9.51 -12.15
C PRO A 151 -24.81 -9.22 -11.05
N VAL A 152 -24.67 -9.85 -9.87
CA VAL A 152 -25.51 -9.52 -8.70
C VAL A 152 -25.30 -8.08 -8.28
N LEU A 153 -24.05 -7.64 -8.16
CA LEU A 153 -23.73 -6.24 -7.87
C LEU A 153 -24.27 -5.28 -8.94
N TRP A 154 -24.22 -5.66 -10.22
CA TRP A 154 -24.76 -4.81 -11.30
C TRP A 154 -26.25 -4.60 -11.18
N ARG A 155 -26.96 -5.65 -10.80
CA ARG A 155 -28.43 -5.62 -10.65
C ARG A 155 -28.88 -4.92 -9.37
N LYS A 156 -28.19 -5.19 -8.26
CA LYS A 156 -28.62 -4.79 -6.91
C LYS A 156 -28.03 -3.46 -6.44
N VAL A 157 -26.82 -3.12 -6.90
CA VAL A 157 -26.09 -1.94 -6.47
C VAL A 157 -25.91 -0.97 -7.64
N LYS A 158 -24.94 -1.23 -8.54
CA LYS A 158 -24.60 -0.37 -9.67
C LYS A 158 -23.87 -1.14 -10.77
N PRO A 159 -24.12 -0.85 -12.06
CA PRO A 159 -23.35 -1.43 -13.18
C PRO A 159 -21.84 -1.20 -13.05
N ALA A 160 -21.05 -2.11 -13.65
CA ALA A 160 -19.59 -2.10 -13.71
C ALA A 160 -18.85 -2.32 -12.40
N LEU A 161 -19.52 -2.67 -11.31
CA LEU A 161 -18.91 -3.14 -10.08
C LEU A 161 -18.40 -4.57 -10.25
N SER A 162 -17.50 -5.00 -9.39
CA SER A 162 -16.99 -6.37 -9.40
C SER A 162 -16.61 -6.84 -8.01
N ALA A 163 -16.88 -8.10 -7.74
CA ALA A 163 -16.46 -8.77 -6.53
C ALA A 163 -15.40 -9.82 -6.83
N GLY A 164 -14.66 -10.21 -5.80
CA GLY A 164 -13.70 -11.30 -5.87
C GLY A 164 -13.26 -11.67 -4.46
N ARG A 165 -13.03 -12.95 -4.25
CA ARG A 165 -12.78 -13.55 -2.94
C ARG A 165 -11.78 -12.77 -2.07
N VAL A 166 -10.54 -12.62 -2.52
CA VAL A 166 -9.49 -11.95 -1.73
C VAL A 166 -9.68 -10.43 -1.68
N GLN A 167 -10.06 -9.82 -2.80
CA GLN A 167 -10.20 -8.37 -2.88
C GLN A 167 -11.36 -7.82 -2.05
N SER A 168 -12.52 -8.52 -2.01
CA SER A 168 -13.66 -8.08 -1.22
C SER A 168 -13.36 -8.16 0.27
N VAL A 169 -12.66 -9.18 0.71
CA VAL A 169 -12.19 -9.34 2.08
C VAL A 169 -11.14 -8.28 2.45
N ALA A 170 -10.26 -7.90 1.52
CA ALA A 170 -9.32 -6.79 1.75
C ALA A 170 -10.04 -5.43 1.91
N VAL A 171 -11.12 -5.20 1.15
CA VAL A 171 -11.99 -4.02 1.34
C VAL A 171 -12.68 -4.07 2.69
N ARG A 172 -13.18 -5.22 3.12
CA ARG A 172 -13.79 -5.43 4.44
C ARG A 172 -12.86 -5.02 5.58
N LEU A 173 -11.58 -5.43 5.55
CA LEU A 173 -10.59 -5.02 6.56
C LEU A 173 -10.48 -3.49 6.68
N ILE A 174 -10.49 -2.80 5.54
CA ILE A 174 -10.35 -1.34 5.51
C ILE A 174 -11.63 -0.66 6.00
N VAL A 175 -12.82 -1.18 5.63
CA VAL A 175 -14.12 -0.65 6.08
C VAL A 175 -14.29 -0.85 7.58
N GLU A 176 -14.01 -2.04 8.11
CA GLU A 176 -14.08 -2.32 9.54
C GLU A 176 -13.14 -1.40 10.33
N ARG A 177 -11.90 -1.21 9.85
CA ARG A 177 -10.95 -0.29 10.46
C ARG A 177 -11.44 1.16 10.45
N GLU A 178 -12.07 1.61 9.37
CA GLU A 178 -12.64 2.97 9.32
C GLU A 178 -13.75 3.15 10.34
N ARG A 179 -14.62 2.14 10.51
CA ARG A 179 -15.68 2.14 11.52
C ARG A 179 -15.16 2.10 12.95
N GLU A 180 -14.09 1.32 13.20
CA GLU A 180 -13.38 1.35 14.49
C GLU A 180 -12.85 2.76 14.81
N ILE A 181 -12.26 3.44 13.83
CA ILE A 181 -11.75 4.81 13.99
C ILE A 181 -12.89 5.80 14.28
N GLN A 182 -14.00 5.70 13.53
CA GLN A 182 -15.17 6.58 13.71
C GLN A 182 -15.86 6.37 15.05
N ALA A 183 -15.90 5.13 15.56
CA ALA A 183 -16.47 4.80 16.85
C ALA A 183 -15.56 5.19 18.03
N PHE A 184 -14.27 5.39 17.77
CA PHE A 184 -13.30 5.70 18.81
C PHE A 184 -13.46 7.13 19.33
N LYS A 185 -13.63 7.25 20.65
CA LYS A 185 -13.65 8.54 21.34
C LYS A 185 -12.28 8.83 21.94
N SER A 186 -11.66 9.88 21.45
CA SER A 186 -10.39 10.34 21.97
C SER A 186 -10.60 11.06 23.30
N GLU A 187 -9.92 10.61 24.36
CA GLU A 187 -9.99 11.19 25.70
C GLU A 187 -8.68 11.86 26.04
N PRO A 188 -8.70 13.06 26.67
CA PRO A 188 -7.50 13.72 27.14
C PRO A 188 -6.91 12.99 28.34
N TYR A 189 -5.59 13.03 28.45
CA TYR A 189 -4.84 12.62 29.64
C TYR A 189 -3.60 13.49 29.77
N TYR A 190 -3.05 13.57 30.98
CA TYR A 190 -1.90 14.42 31.29
C TYR A 190 -0.69 13.55 31.64
N ARG A 191 0.35 13.69 30.81
CA ARG A 191 1.65 13.03 30.97
C ARG A 191 2.60 14.00 31.69
N ILE A 192 3.20 13.54 32.79
CA ILE A 192 4.13 14.34 33.57
C ILE A 192 5.56 13.90 33.26
N SER A 193 6.37 14.83 32.81
CA SER A 193 7.80 14.65 32.63
C SER A 193 8.60 15.63 33.48
N ALA A 194 9.79 15.24 33.92
CA ALA A 194 10.66 16.07 34.72
C ALA A 194 12.08 16.13 34.16
N ILE A 195 12.74 17.23 34.37
CA ILE A 195 14.18 17.38 34.16
C ILE A 195 14.80 17.63 35.53
N PHE A 196 15.67 16.72 35.91
CA PHE A 196 16.47 16.83 37.15
C PHE A 196 17.92 17.11 36.80
N ALA A 197 18.66 17.70 37.73
CA ALA A 197 20.11 17.75 37.70
C ALA A 197 20.68 16.78 38.72
N ALA A 198 21.48 15.83 38.24
CA ALA A 198 22.30 14.95 39.08
C ALA A 198 23.70 15.53 39.17
N THR A 199 24.21 15.71 40.39
CA THR A 199 25.58 16.19 40.62
C THR A 199 26.48 14.96 40.64
N SER A 200 27.45 14.88 39.76
CA SER A 200 28.50 13.85 39.74
C SER A 200 29.56 14.12 40.83
N GLU A 201 30.41 13.14 41.11
CA GLU A 201 31.47 13.25 42.11
C GLU A 201 32.46 14.38 41.83
N ASP A 202 32.65 14.75 40.58
CA ASP A 202 33.47 15.88 40.12
C ASP A 202 32.78 17.25 40.24
N GLY A 203 31.53 17.29 40.73
CA GLY A 203 30.72 18.51 40.88
C GLY A 203 29.97 18.90 39.58
N THR A 204 30.09 18.16 38.50
CA THR A 204 29.39 18.44 37.25
C THR A 204 27.90 18.12 37.41
N LYS A 205 27.03 19.05 36.98
CA LYS A 205 25.57 18.86 36.96
C LYS A 205 25.11 18.35 35.62
N ASN A 206 24.65 17.11 35.55
CA ASN A 206 24.14 16.46 34.36
C ASN A 206 22.62 16.40 34.40
N GLU A 207 21.98 16.62 33.25
CA GLU A 207 20.52 16.54 33.11
C GLU A 207 20.03 15.09 33.06
N VAL A 208 18.98 14.82 33.84
CA VAL A 208 18.27 13.53 33.87
C VAL A 208 16.81 13.79 33.53
N LYS A 209 16.36 13.28 32.37
CA LYS A 209 14.96 13.31 31.98
C LYS A 209 14.26 12.09 32.56
N ALA A 210 13.11 12.31 33.19
CA ALA A 210 12.31 11.25 33.79
C ALA A 210 10.82 11.47 33.52
N GLU A 211 10.05 10.42 33.52
CA GLU A 211 8.60 10.45 33.38
C GLU A 211 7.94 9.89 34.63
N LEU A 212 6.82 10.49 35.06
CA LEU A 212 6.04 9.99 36.17
C LEU A 212 5.39 8.65 35.78
N ASN A 213 5.42 7.68 36.66
CA ASN A 213 4.83 6.35 36.46
C ASN A 213 3.30 6.35 36.41
N LYS A 214 2.66 7.50 36.58
CA LYS A 214 1.20 7.69 36.52
C LYS A 214 0.83 8.79 35.54
N ARG A 215 -0.27 8.57 34.82
CA ARG A 215 -0.94 9.59 34.01
C ARG A 215 -2.17 10.08 34.74
N PHE A 216 -2.47 11.37 34.64
CA PHE A 216 -3.67 11.95 35.23
C PHE A 216 -4.78 12.05 34.18
N SER A 217 -6.02 11.91 34.64
CA SER A 217 -7.19 11.95 33.75
C SER A 217 -7.74 13.35 33.57
N THR A 218 -7.48 14.26 34.54
CA THR A 218 -7.98 15.64 34.52
C THR A 218 -6.84 16.64 34.65
N HIS A 219 -7.07 17.87 34.18
CA HIS A 219 -6.13 18.98 34.31
C HIS A 219 -5.90 19.38 35.78
N GLU A 220 -7.00 19.35 36.56
CA GLU A 220 -6.98 19.69 37.98
C GLU A 220 -6.08 18.74 38.74
N GLU A 221 -6.16 17.42 38.52
CA GLU A 221 -5.27 16.44 39.16
C GLU A 221 -3.80 16.69 38.81
N ALA A 222 -3.53 16.98 37.52
CA ALA A 222 -2.17 17.27 37.07
C ALA A 222 -1.60 18.56 37.68
N LEU A 223 -2.42 19.62 37.77
CA LEU A 223 -2.03 20.87 38.41
C LEU A 223 -1.81 20.68 39.91
N ALA A 224 -2.70 19.95 40.61
CA ALA A 224 -2.53 19.64 42.04
C ALA A 224 -1.22 18.90 42.31
N PHE A 225 -0.85 17.97 41.45
CA PHE A 225 0.43 17.28 41.52
C PHE A 225 1.61 18.23 41.29
N LEU A 226 1.53 19.15 40.32
CA LEU A 226 2.59 20.15 40.14
C LEU A 226 2.72 21.09 41.35
N GLU A 227 1.60 21.45 41.99
CA GLU A 227 1.62 22.26 43.23
C GLU A 227 2.33 21.52 44.35
N GLN A 228 2.05 20.24 44.58
CA GLN A 228 2.75 19.39 45.54
C GLN A 228 4.26 19.33 45.27
N CYS A 229 4.64 19.25 43.99
CA CYS A 229 6.04 19.23 43.57
C CYS A 229 6.81 20.53 43.83
N LYS A 230 6.15 21.64 44.15
CA LYS A 230 6.85 22.92 44.46
C LYS A 230 7.79 22.79 45.64
N THR A 231 7.36 22.06 46.64
CA THR A 231 8.10 21.89 47.89
C THR A 231 8.66 20.50 48.10
N ALA A 232 8.38 19.58 47.20
CA ALA A 232 8.83 18.20 47.23
C ALA A 232 10.36 18.10 47.05
N SER A 233 10.96 17.10 47.62
CA SER A 233 12.32 16.66 47.35
C SER A 233 12.31 15.34 46.55
N PHE A 234 13.37 15.14 45.77
CA PHE A 234 13.48 14.03 44.84
C PHE A 234 14.76 13.25 45.14
N LYS A 235 14.61 11.97 45.38
CA LYS A 235 15.73 11.10 45.75
C LYS A 235 15.70 9.82 44.94
N ILE A 236 16.85 9.38 44.47
CA ILE A 236 16.98 8.10 43.77
C ILE A 236 16.71 6.96 44.77
N SER A 237 15.62 6.21 44.52
CA SER A 237 15.22 5.06 45.33
C SER A 237 15.88 3.79 44.90
N SER A 238 16.07 3.60 43.58
CA SER A 238 16.73 2.42 43.02
C SER A 238 17.35 2.67 41.66
N ILE A 239 18.40 1.91 41.35
CA ILE A 239 19.05 1.88 40.04
C ILE A 239 19.14 0.43 39.58
N ALA A 240 18.30 0.06 38.57
CA ALA A 240 18.31 -1.26 37.99
C ALA A 240 19.06 -1.24 36.65
N ARG A 241 20.09 -2.07 36.53
CA ARG A 241 20.82 -2.29 35.26
C ARG A 241 20.51 -3.69 34.74
N LYS A 242 20.03 -3.76 33.50
CA LYS A 242 19.70 -5.02 32.85
C LYS A 242 20.35 -5.10 31.48
N PRO A 243 21.20 -6.11 31.22
CA PRO A 243 21.68 -6.34 29.88
C PRO A 243 20.51 -6.82 28.99
N LEU A 244 20.35 -6.22 27.85
CA LEU A 244 19.39 -6.59 26.84
C LEU A 244 20.13 -7.06 25.58
N LYS A 245 19.51 -7.99 24.87
CA LYS A 245 19.96 -8.41 23.56
C LYS A 245 18.86 -8.10 22.56
N ARG A 246 19.23 -7.48 21.45
CA ARG A 246 18.35 -7.35 20.27
C ARG A 246 18.88 -8.31 19.22
N THR A 247 18.01 -9.20 18.72
CA THR A 247 18.33 -10.16 17.67
C THR A 247 17.92 -9.60 16.31
N PRO A 248 18.66 -9.90 15.24
CA PRO A 248 18.29 -9.47 13.90
C PRO A 248 17.05 -10.23 13.41
N ALA A 249 16.27 -9.56 12.60
CA ALA A 249 15.14 -10.17 11.92
C ALA A 249 15.60 -11.13 10.80
N PRO A 250 14.74 -12.10 10.40
CA PRO A 250 15.02 -13.03 9.30
C PRO A 250 15.30 -12.33 7.98
N PRO A 251 15.90 -13.02 7.00
CA PRO A 251 15.94 -12.55 5.62
C PRO A 251 14.53 -12.27 5.07
N PHE A 252 14.45 -11.50 4.01
CA PHE A 252 13.15 -11.09 3.47
C PHE A 252 12.34 -12.23 2.88
N THR A 253 11.06 -12.26 3.23
CA THR A 253 9.96 -12.82 2.44
C THR A 253 9.39 -11.77 1.50
N THR A 254 8.49 -12.14 0.59
CA THR A 254 7.74 -11.18 -0.23
C THR A 254 7.03 -10.13 0.61
N SER A 255 6.33 -10.55 1.65
CA SER A 255 5.57 -9.68 2.54
C SER A 255 6.48 -8.69 3.28
N THR A 256 7.52 -9.18 3.94
CA THR A 256 8.43 -8.31 4.70
C THR A 256 9.24 -7.37 3.81
N LEU A 257 9.60 -7.78 2.59
CA LEU A 257 10.22 -6.90 1.59
C LEU A 257 9.29 -5.77 1.18
N GLN A 258 8.01 -6.08 0.91
CA GLN A 258 7.01 -5.08 0.55
C GLN A 258 6.80 -4.05 1.68
N GLN A 259 6.75 -4.51 2.93
CA GLN A 259 6.60 -3.66 4.11
C GLN A 259 7.80 -2.72 4.28
N GLU A 260 9.01 -3.25 4.31
CA GLU A 260 10.22 -2.45 4.52
C GLU A 260 10.53 -1.52 3.34
N ALA A 261 10.28 -1.93 2.10
CA ALA A 261 10.43 -1.07 0.94
C ALA A 261 9.42 0.11 0.96
N ALA A 262 8.19 -0.13 1.45
CA ALA A 262 7.22 0.94 1.61
C ALA A 262 7.67 1.95 2.68
N ARG A 263 8.13 1.47 3.84
CA ARG A 263 8.57 2.32 4.96
C ARG A 263 9.87 3.08 4.66
N LYS A 264 10.90 2.39 4.19
CA LYS A 264 12.25 2.96 4.01
C LYS A 264 12.45 3.65 2.67
N LEU A 265 11.83 3.14 1.60
CA LEU A 265 12.06 3.63 0.24
C LEU A 265 10.89 4.45 -0.30
N GLY A 266 9.73 4.40 0.36
CA GLY A 266 8.48 5.03 -0.11
C GLY A 266 7.92 4.35 -1.36
N PHE A 267 8.24 3.07 -1.60
CA PHE A 267 7.74 2.32 -2.73
C PHE A 267 6.32 1.81 -2.46
N THR A 268 5.47 1.82 -3.47
CA THR A 268 4.22 1.06 -3.39
C THR A 268 4.51 -0.44 -3.45
N VAL A 269 3.59 -1.25 -2.94
CA VAL A 269 3.72 -2.72 -2.98
C VAL A 269 3.93 -3.22 -4.41
N SER A 270 3.17 -2.69 -5.38
CA SER A 270 3.33 -3.03 -6.80
C SER A 270 4.67 -2.57 -7.39
N GLN A 271 5.15 -1.40 -7.00
CA GLN A 271 6.46 -0.90 -7.43
C GLN A 271 7.58 -1.79 -6.89
N THR A 272 7.49 -2.20 -5.63
CA THR A 272 8.47 -3.12 -5.01
C THR A 272 8.56 -4.42 -5.80
N MET A 273 7.42 -5.04 -6.14
CA MET A 273 7.42 -6.29 -6.90
C MET A 273 7.93 -6.12 -8.33
N MET A 274 7.61 -5.02 -8.98
CA MET A 274 8.13 -4.73 -10.33
C MET A 274 9.65 -4.57 -10.33
N VAL A 275 10.20 -3.89 -9.34
CA VAL A 275 11.66 -3.68 -9.21
C VAL A 275 12.35 -4.99 -8.82
N ALA A 276 11.78 -5.74 -7.87
CA ALA A 276 12.29 -7.05 -7.46
C ALA A 276 12.32 -8.06 -8.64
N GLN A 277 11.26 -8.07 -9.48
CA GLN A 277 11.22 -8.88 -10.68
C GLN A 277 12.40 -8.58 -11.63
N ARG A 278 12.71 -7.29 -11.84
CA ARG A 278 13.84 -6.89 -12.67
C ARG A 278 15.19 -7.32 -12.09
N LEU A 279 15.37 -7.20 -10.77
CA LEU A 279 16.56 -7.65 -10.08
C LEU A 279 16.74 -9.17 -10.19
N TYR A 280 15.66 -9.94 -10.05
CA TYR A 280 15.67 -11.39 -10.24
C TYR A 280 16.02 -11.78 -11.69
N GLU A 281 15.35 -11.19 -12.67
CA GLU A 281 15.59 -11.46 -14.10
C GLU A 281 17.00 -11.07 -14.55
N ALA A 282 17.61 -10.08 -13.89
CA ALA A 282 19.00 -9.71 -14.08
C ALA A 282 20.00 -10.60 -13.30
N GLY A 283 19.51 -11.59 -12.55
CA GLY A 283 20.33 -12.52 -11.77
C GLY A 283 20.98 -11.88 -10.53
N ARG A 284 20.40 -10.78 -9.99
CA ARG A 284 20.96 -10.05 -8.85
C ARG A 284 20.44 -10.54 -7.51
N ILE A 285 19.22 -11.05 -7.47
CA ILE A 285 18.59 -11.61 -6.26
C ILE A 285 17.95 -12.97 -6.56
N THR A 286 17.66 -13.72 -5.51
CA THR A 286 16.84 -14.94 -5.57
C THR A 286 15.40 -14.61 -5.95
N TYR A 287 14.58 -15.63 -6.21
CA TYR A 287 13.19 -15.47 -6.58
C TYR A 287 12.41 -14.67 -5.53
N MET A 288 11.68 -13.63 -5.97
CA MET A 288 11.08 -12.64 -5.08
C MET A 288 9.68 -13.02 -4.57
N ARG A 289 9.07 -14.08 -5.08
CA ARG A 289 7.77 -14.58 -4.59
C ARG A 289 7.99 -15.77 -3.69
N THR A 290 8.31 -15.52 -2.43
CA THR A 290 8.57 -16.55 -1.43
C THR A 290 8.03 -16.11 -0.07
N ASP A 291 7.56 -17.07 0.70
CA ASP A 291 7.24 -16.94 2.12
C ASP A 291 8.30 -17.62 3.01
N SER A 292 9.35 -18.16 2.40
CA SER A 292 10.47 -18.79 3.10
C SER A 292 11.46 -17.75 3.64
N VAL A 293 11.97 -18.02 4.83
CA VAL A 293 13.10 -17.30 5.46
C VAL A 293 14.40 -18.13 5.44
N ASN A 294 14.41 -19.27 4.76
CA ASN A 294 15.56 -20.15 4.72
C ASN A 294 16.66 -19.60 3.81
N LEU A 295 17.91 -19.86 4.17
CA LEU A 295 19.08 -19.59 3.33
C LEU A 295 19.80 -20.91 3.05
N SER A 296 20.28 -21.09 1.83
CA SER A 296 21.12 -22.23 1.46
C SER A 296 22.46 -22.21 2.21
N SER A 297 23.09 -23.36 2.35
CA SER A 297 24.40 -23.47 3.00
C SER A 297 25.46 -22.62 2.30
N LEU A 298 25.38 -22.46 0.96
CA LEU A 298 26.26 -21.60 0.18
C LEU A 298 26.01 -20.13 0.52
N ALA A 299 24.74 -19.70 0.58
CA ALA A 299 24.38 -18.34 0.94
C ALA A 299 24.87 -17.98 2.35
N ILE A 300 24.66 -18.88 3.32
CA ILE A 300 25.14 -18.70 4.69
C ILE A 300 26.67 -18.54 4.72
N SER A 301 27.41 -19.43 4.03
CA SER A 301 28.86 -19.41 4.05
C SER A 301 29.47 -18.21 3.36
N THR A 302 28.88 -17.75 2.24
CA THR A 302 29.33 -16.55 1.52
C THR A 302 28.99 -15.28 2.30
N THR A 303 27.80 -15.21 2.90
CA THR A 303 27.42 -14.11 3.77
C THR A 303 28.34 -13.99 4.99
N LYS A 304 28.65 -15.13 5.63
CA LYS A 304 29.60 -15.15 6.74
C LYS A 304 30.96 -14.57 6.36
N LYS A 305 31.55 -15.05 5.26
CA LYS A 305 32.85 -14.56 4.78
C LYS A 305 32.82 -13.04 4.53
N GLU A 306 31.74 -12.55 3.98
CA GLU A 306 31.60 -11.12 3.66
C GLU A 306 31.44 -10.27 4.92
N ILE A 307 30.68 -10.73 5.91
CA ILE A 307 30.56 -10.07 7.23
C ILE A 307 31.94 -10.01 7.91
N GLU A 308 32.65 -11.13 7.96
CA GLU A 308 33.98 -11.21 8.59
C GLU A 308 34.98 -10.27 7.90
N ARG A 309 34.91 -10.17 6.56
CA ARG A 309 35.78 -9.29 5.77
C ARG A 309 35.52 -7.80 6.04
N LEU A 310 34.23 -7.41 6.18
CA LEU A 310 33.83 -6.00 6.30
C LEU A 310 33.83 -5.46 7.73
N TYR A 311 33.43 -6.30 8.66
CA TYR A 311 33.11 -5.87 10.03
C TYR A 311 33.93 -6.58 11.11
N GLY A 312 34.56 -7.71 10.80
CA GLY A 312 35.30 -8.53 11.75
C GLY A 312 34.51 -9.80 12.16
N THR A 313 35.25 -10.76 12.71
CA THR A 313 34.72 -12.07 13.10
C THR A 313 33.72 -12.00 14.23
N GLU A 314 33.86 -10.99 15.13
CA GLU A 314 32.95 -10.74 16.25
C GLU A 314 31.54 -10.33 15.82
N TYR A 315 31.38 -9.80 14.60
CA TYR A 315 30.07 -9.43 14.02
C TYR A 315 29.38 -10.63 13.35
N SER A 316 30.06 -11.75 13.14
CA SER A 316 29.51 -12.90 12.44
C SER A 316 28.85 -13.88 13.39
N GLN A 317 27.58 -14.17 13.17
CA GLN A 317 26.84 -15.20 13.90
C GLN A 317 25.86 -15.89 12.96
N THR A 318 26.24 -17.06 12.49
CA THR A 318 25.39 -17.88 11.61
C THR A 318 24.07 -18.26 12.30
N ARG A 319 22.96 -18.03 11.62
CA ARG A 319 21.61 -18.38 12.09
C ARG A 319 20.85 -19.16 11.04
N LYS A 320 20.05 -20.11 11.51
CA LYS A 320 19.00 -20.76 10.72
C LYS A 320 17.66 -20.28 11.24
N TYR A 321 16.85 -19.78 10.35
CA TYR A 321 15.49 -19.37 10.65
C TYR A 321 14.52 -20.46 10.19
N HIS A 322 13.41 -20.60 10.91
CA HIS A 322 12.35 -21.53 10.54
C HIS A 322 11.13 -20.72 10.10
N THR A 323 10.57 -21.14 8.98
CA THR A 323 9.36 -20.52 8.46
C THR A 323 8.18 -20.91 9.33
N SER A 324 7.48 -19.91 9.90
CA SER A 324 6.33 -20.14 10.79
C SER A 324 5.00 -20.27 10.04
N SER A 325 4.94 -19.92 8.77
CA SER A 325 3.72 -19.99 7.97
C SER A 325 3.34 -21.45 7.69
N LYS A 326 2.15 -21.85 8.13
CA LYS A 326 1.56 -23.15 7.79
C LYS A 326 1.30 -23.19 6.28
N GLY A 327 2.00 -24.05 5.54
CA GLY A 327 1.90 -24.16 4.08
C GLY A 327 3.01 -23.45 3.30
N ALA A 328 4.06 -22.96 3.98
CA ALA A 328 5.27 -22.51 3.29
C ALA A 328 5.91 -23.66 2.53
N GLN A 329 6.27 -23.40 1.27
CA GLN A 329 7.04 -24.37 0.48
C GLN A 329 8.48 -24.33 1.02
N GLU A 330 8.84 -25.28 1.89
CA GLU A 330 10.16 -25.36 2.52
C GLU A 330 11.35 -25.44 1.53
N ALA A 331 11.06 -25.78 0.27
CA ALA A 331 12.05 -25.84 -0.79
C ALA A 331 12.56 -24.47 -1.27
N HIS A 332 11.85 -23.39 -0.98
CA HIS A 332 12.21 -22.05 -1.43
C HIS A 332 13.21 -21.37 -0.50
N GLU A 333 14.11 -20.58 -1.07
CA GLU A 333 14.97 -19.66 -0.32
C GLU A 333 14.26 -18.32 -0.05
N ALA A 334 14.78 -17.61 0.96
CA ALA A 334 14.46 -16.20 1.20
C ALA A 334 14.95 -15.30 0.05
N ILE A 335 14.46 -14.09 0.00
CA ILE A 335 14.93 -13.07 -0.94
C ILE A 335 16.28 -12.55 -0.46
N ARG A 336 17.32 -12.79 -1.25
CA ARG A 336 18.71 -12.43 -0.95
C ARG A 336 19.50 -12.06 -2.21
N PRO A 337 20.61 -11.35 -2.11
CA PRO A 337 21.56 -11.22 -3.22
C PRO A 337 22.08 -12.58 -3.67
N THR A 338 22.29 -12.76 -4.95
CA THR A 338 22.94 -13.95 -5.51
C THR A 338 24.46 -13.95 -5.25
N ASP A 339 25.05 -12.77 -5.10
CA ASP A 339 26.45 -12.53 -4.77
C ASP A 339 26.57 -11.49 -3.66
N MET A 340 26.92 -11.94 -2.46
CA MET A 340 27.09 -11.08 -1.28
C MET A 340 28.30 -10.15 -1.37
N SER A 341 29.28 -10.42 -2.26
CA SER A 341 30.43 -9.54 -2.48
C SER A 341 30.10 -8.31 -3.35
N ALA A 342 28.99 -8.36 -4.08
CA ALA A 342 28.49 -7.27 -4.92
C ALA A 342 27.68 -6.27 -4.10
N HIS A 343 28.35 -5.26 -3.51
CA HIS A 343 27.70 -4.20 -2.72
C HIS A 343 26.91 -3.22 -3.57
N ASN A 344 27.34 -3.02 -4.81
CA ASN A 344 26.71 -2.12 -5.76
C ASN A 344 26.40 -2.87 -7.06
N ILE A 345 25.29 -2.52 -7.66
CA ILE A 345 24.86 -3.07 -8.95
C ILE A 345 24.66 -1.95 -9.96
N ASP A 346 24.80 -2.30 -11.23
CA ASP A 346 24.32 -1.45 -12.32
C ASP A 346 22.81 -1.52 -12.43
N GLY A 347 22.18 -0.39 -12.70
CA GLY A 347 20.73 -0.30 -12.84
C GLY A 347 20.20 1.08 -12.51
N THR A 348 18.88 1.18 -12.49
CA THR A 348 18.16 2.40 -12.10
C THR A 348 18.34 2.70 -10.61
N SER A 349 18.10 3.95 -10.21
CA SER A 349 18.12 4.34 -8.79
C SER A 349 17.17 3.48 -7.93
N GLN A 350 16.03 3.05 -8.46
CA GLN A 350 15.09 2.19 -7.76
C GLN A 350 15.66 0.79 -7.53
N GLU A 351 16.28 0.21 -8.55
CA GLU A 351 16.93 -1.11 -8.48
C GLU A 351 18.07 -1.09 -7.47
N LYS A 352 18.92 -0.08 -7.50
CA LYS A 352 20.04 0.09 -6.55
C LYS A 352 19.55 0.20 -5.10
N ARG A 353 18.52 1.01 -4.86
CA ARG A 353 17.95 1.20 -3.51
C ARG A 353 17.31 -0.07 -2.96
N LEU A 354 16.55 -0.80 -3.80
CA LEU A 354 15.93 -2.05 -3.37
C LEU A 354 16.96 -3.15 -3.13
N TYR A 355 17.98 -3.24 -4.00
CA TYR A 355 19.08 -4.18 -3.84
C TYR A 355 19.86 -3.93 -2.53
N ASP A 356 20.21 -2.68 -2.24
CA ASP A 356 20.88 -2.28 -0.99
C ASP A 356 20.06 -2.67 0.25
N LEU A 357 18.75 -2.48 0.20
CA LEU A 357 17.84 -2.89 1.28
C LEU A 357 17.88 -4.42 1.49
N ILE A 358 17.82 -5.21 0.41
CA ILE A 358 17.88 -6.67 0.44
C ILE A 358 19.23 -7.14 0.95
N TRP A 359 20.33 -6.54 0.47
CA TRP A 359 21.68 -6.86 0.89
C TRP A 359 21.88 -6.64 2.38
N LYS A 360 21.49 -5.46 2.87
CA LYS A 360 21.60 -5.09 4.29
C LYS A 360 20.82 -6.02 5.20
N ARG A 361 19.59 -6.37 4.82
CA ARG A 361 18.76 -7.30 5.59
C ARG A 361 19.37 -8.71 5.63
N THR A 362 19.86 -9.19 4.50
CA THR A 362 20.50 -10.51 4.41
C THR A 362 21.77 -10.55 5.27
N ALA A 363 22.64 -9.55 5.17
CA ALA A 363 23.83 -9.46 6.00
C ALA A 363 23.46 -9.38 7.49
N ALA A 364 22.57 -8.48 7.87
CA ALA A 364 22.12 -8.31 9.26
C ALA A 364 21.57 -9.61 9.86
N SER A 365 20.82 -10.39 9.08
CA SER A 365 20.25 -11.67 9.54
C SER A 365 21.31 -12.69 9.99
N GLN A 366 22.54 -12.59 9.52
CA GLN A 366 23.67 -13.46 9.81
C GLN A 366 24.73 -12.77 10.70
N MET A 367 24.39 -11.61 11.28
CA MET A 367 25.26 -10.87 12.19
C MET A 367 24.94 -11.17 13.65
N ALA A 368 25.88 -10.85 14.53
CA ALA A 368 25.75 -11.01 15.98
C ALA A 368 24.65 -10.09 16.55
N ASP A 369 24.07 -10.51 17.68
CA ASP A 369 23.11 -9.70 18.44
C ASP A 369 23.71 -8.36 18.85
N ALA A 370 22.91 -7.33 18.86
CA ALA A 370 23.25 -6.10 19.54
C ALA A 370 23.12 -6.29 21.07
N LYS A 371 24.11 -5.83 21.81
CA LYS A 371 24.12 -5.85 23.27
C LYS A 371 23.88 -4.42 23.77
N ILE A 372 22.93 -4.27 24.66
CA ILE A 372 22.47 -2.99 25.16
C ILE A 372 22.38 -3.08 26.67
N ASP A 373 23.00 -2.16 27.38
CA ASP A 373 22.81 -2.01 28.81
C ASP A 373 21.68 -1.00 29.04
N LYS A 374 20.56 -1.48 29.55
CA LYS A 374 19.43 -0.67 29.94
C LYS A 374 19.52 -0.33 31.40
N THR A 375 19.60 0.97 31.71
CA THR A 375 19.57 1.50 33.09
C THR A 375 18.18 2.11 33.31
N THR A 376 17.54 1.70 34.39
CA THR A 376 16.28 2.28 34.85
C THR A 376 16.52 2.84 36.24
N VAL A 377 16.25 4.12 36.42
CA VAL A 377 16.41 4.85 37.67
C VAL A 377 15.04 5.25 38.19
N SER A 378 14.68 4.77 39.38
CA SER A 378 13.46 5.20 40.07
C SER A 378 13.79 6.36 41.00
N ILE A 379 12.98 7.41 40.93
CA ILE A 379 13.17 8.65 41.71
C ILE A 379 11.93 8.84 42.58
N ALA A 380 12.06 8.60 43.85
CA ALA A 380 11.00 8.79 44.85
C ALA A 380 10.76 10.26 45.12
N ILE A 381 9.53 10.59 45.45
CA ILE A 381 9.05 11.94 45.77
C ILE A 381 8.75 12.00 47.24
N PHE A 382 9.34 12.98 47.93
CA PHE A 382 9.15 13.19 49.36
C PHE A 382 8.48 14.55 49.59
N ASP A 383 7.53 14.58 50.53
CA ASP A 383 6.89 15.82 50.96
C ASP A 383 7.82 16.66 51.88
N THR A 384 7.31 17.78 52.42
CA THR A 384 8.03 18.67 53.31
C THR A 384 8.33 18.06 54.68
N GLU A 385 7.61 17.03 55.09
CA GLU A 385 7.79 16.30 56.34
C GLU A 385 8.71 15.09 56.17
N GLY A 386 9.15 14.82 54.95
CA GLY A 386 10.04 13.70 54.63
C GLY A 386 9.33 12.37 54.43
N HIS A 387 8.01 12.37 54.27
CA HIS A 387 7.26 11.17 53.95
C HIS A 387 7.29 10.92 52.43
N GLU A 388 7.55 9.68 52.06
CA GLU A 388 7.53 9.27 50.66
C GLU A 388 6.08 9.26 50.16
N THR A 389 5.85 9.88 49.00
CA THR A 389 4.56 9.82 48.35
C THR A 389 4.36 8.41 47.78
N ALA A 390 3.48 7.62 48.43
CA ALA A 390 3.24 6.25 48.01
C ALA A 390 2.75 6.19 46.54
N ASP A 391 3.24 5.18 45.83
CA ASP A 391 2.83 4.82 44.44
C ASP A 391 3.19 5.84 43.33
N LEU A 392 3.77 6.99 43.64
CA LEU A 392 4.22 7.97 42.64
C LEU A 392 5.75 8.09 42.66
N GLN A 393 6.34 7.82 41.51
CA GLN A 393 7.77 8.00 41.29
C GLN A 393 8.06 8.44 39.85
N PHE A 394 9.12 9.19 39.69
CA PHE A 394 9.64 9.44 38.35
C PHE A 394 10.58 8.30 37.94
N VAL A 395 10.51 7.92 36.69
CA VAL A 395 11.34 6.87 36.09
C VAL A 395 12.18 7.47 34.99
N ALA A 396 13.51 7.41 35.13
CA ALA A 396 14.43 7.73 34.03
C ALA A 396 14.97 6.44 33.44
N THR A 397 14.96 6.36 32.12
CA THR A 397 15.47 5.20 31.39
C THR A 397 16.56 5.64 30.42
N GLY A 398 17.68 4.93 30.44
CA GLY A 398 18.77 5.13 29.49
C GLY A 398 19.21 3.80 28.89
N GLU A 399 19.57 3.82 27.62
CA GLU A 399 20.12 2.67 26.91
C GLU A 399 21.50 3.01 26.36
N VAL A 400 22.48 2.14 26.63
CA VAL A 400 23.83 2.26 26.09
C VAL A 400 24.10 1.02 25.24
N ILE A 401 24.37 1.22 23.96
CA ILE A 401 24.77 0.14 23.07
C ILE A 401 26.22 -0.19 23.37
N THR A 402 26.45 -1.34 24.03
CA THR A 402 27.80 -1.84 24.36
C THR A 402 28.43 -2.59 23.19
N PHE A 403 27.61 -3.18 22.34
CA PHE A 403 28.01 -3.79 21.08
C PHE A 403 26.86 -3.64 20.07
N ASP A 404 27.13 -2.97 18.96
CA ASP A 404 26.09 -2.63 17.98
C ASP A 404 25.63 -3.85 17.15
N GLY A 405 26.47 -4.88 16.97
CA GLY A 405 26.11 -6.08 16.26
C GLY A 405 25.47 -5.79 14.90
N PHE A 406 24.32 -6.39 14.59
CA PHE A 406 23.60 -6.20 13.34
C PHE A 406 23.07 -4.76 13.14
N LEU A 407 22.87 -4.00 14.21
CA LEU A 407 22.41 -2.60 14.13
C LEU A 407 23.39 -1.69 13.38
N LYS A 408 24.66 -2.09 13.25
CA LYS A 408 25.66 -1.41 12.42
C LYS A 408 25.27 -1.35 10.96
N VAL A 409 24.51 -2.34 10.46
CA VAL A 409 24.14 -2.48 9.05
C VAL A 409 22.67 -2.17 8.82
N TYR A 410 21.80 -2.60 9.74
CA TYR A 410 20.36 -2.58 9.52
C TYR A 410 19.55 -2.37 10.80
N ARG A 411 18.57 -1.46 10.70
CA ARG A 411 17.51 -1.30 11.70
C ARG A 411 16.16 -1.51 11.02
N GLU A 412 15.28 -2.29 11.61
CA GLU A 412 13.89 -2.40 11.14
C GLU A 412 13.13 -1.09 11.32
N SER A 413 12.13 -0.87 10.46
CA SER A 413 11.18 0.24 10.61
C SER A 413 9.90 -0.29 11.22
N THR A 414 9.25 0.52 12.04
CA THR A 414 7.92 0.23 12.59
C THR A 414 6.89 1.18 12.00
N ASP A 415 5.61 0.79 12.03
CA ASP A 415 4.49 1.67 11.66
C ASP A 415 4.06 2.56 12.84
N ASP A 416 4.62 2.35 14.05
CA ASP A 416 4.31 3.13 15.23
C ASP A 416 5.02 4.48 15.22
N GLU A 417 4.24 5.54 15.05
CA GLU A 417 4.71 6.93 15.08
C GLU A 417 5.30 7.33 16.47
N ASN A 418 4.99 6.54 17.52
CA ASN A 418 5.41 6.79 18.90
C ASN A 418 6.76 6.17 19.27
N GLU A 419 7.32 5.25 18.49
CA GLU A 419 8.63 4.62 18.79
C GLU A 419 9.84 5.50 18.39
N ASN A 420 9.62 6.66 17.79
CA ASN A 420 10.68 7.58 17.40
C ASN A 420 11.21 8.49 18.52
N GLU A 421 10.76 8.34 19.76
CA GLU A 421 11.44 8.99 20.88
C GLU A 421 12.78 8.27 21.09
N ASP A 422 13.85 8.98 20.73
CA ASP A 422 15.24 8.52 20.79
C ASP A 422 15.60 8.26 22.28
N THR A 423 15.33 7.03 22.75
CA THR A 423 15.63 6.58 24.12
C THR A 423 17.10 6.21 24.29
N SER A 424 17.92 6.39 23.26
CA SER A 424 19.33 6.02 23.24
C SER A 424 20.25 7.04 23.95
N HIS A 425 19.78 7.65 25.04
CA HIS A 425 20.63 8.53 25.85
C HIS A 425 21.24 7.75 27.01
N ALA A 426 22.55 7.83 27.12
CA ALA A 426 23.25 7.38 28.33
C ALA A 426 22.80 8.23 29.51
N LEU A 427 22.40 7.59 30.62
CA LEU A 427 22.20 8.29 31.85
C LEU A 427 23.57 8.59 32.49
N PRO A 428 23.73 9.74 33.17
CA PRO A 428 24.95 10.05 33.91
C PRO A 428 25.16 9.06 35.07
N ALA A 429 26.37 9.01 35.60
CA ALA A 429 26.67 8.23 36.78
C ALA A 429 25.90 8.80 37.98
N MET A 430 25.15 7.94 38.66
CA MET A 430 24.30 8.27 39.80
C MET A 430 24.36 7.15 40.83
N ASN A 431 24.04 7.50 42.08
CA ASN A 431 24.01 6.56 43.20
C ASN A 431 22.62 6.49 43.83
N GLU A 432 22.27 5.34 44.37
CA GLU A 432 21.05 5.19 45.17
C GLU A 432 21.14 6.10 46.42
N GLY A 433 20.03 6.68 46.78
CA GLY A 433 19.97 7.65 47.86
C GLY A 433 20.41 9.08 47.50
N GLN A 434 20.88 9.32 46.27
CA GLN A 434 21.29 10.65 45.82
C GLN A 434 20.08 11.57 45.67
N LEU A 435 20.19 12.79 46.19
CA LEU A 435 19.21 13.85 45.99
C LEU A 435 19.40 14.47 44.60
N LEU A 436 18.29 14.71 43.92
CA LEU A 436 18.25 15.34 42.59
C LEU A 436 17.68 16.76 42.71
N GLU A 437 18.34 17.73 42.07
CA GLU A 437 17.82 19.09 41.95
C GLU A 437 16.78 19.14 40.82
N ARG A 438 15.56 19.55 41.15
CA ARG A 438 14.50 19.77 40.17
C ARG A 438 14.81 21.00 39.32
N ARG A 439 14.93 20.83 37.99
CA ARG A 439 15.05 21.92 37.03
C ARG A 439 13.67 22.35 36.52
N SER A 440 12.87 21.39 36.10
CA SER A 440 11.48 21.63 35.69
C SER A 440 10.66 20.34 35.78
N ILE A 441 9.35 20.50 36.02
CA ILE A 441 8.35 19.43 35.81
C ILE A 441 7.31 19.97 34.88
N VAL A 442 6.98 19.17 33.88
CA VAL A 442 6.08 19.57 32.79
C VAL A 442 4.91 18.59 32.73
N SER A 443 3.70 19.11 32.86
CA SER A 443 2.47 18.42 32.50
C SER A 443 2.13 18.72 31.05
N THR A 444 1.95 17.69 30.26
CA THR A 444 1.57 17.83 28.86
C THR A 444 0.26 17.10 28.62
N GLU A 445 -0.75 17.84 28.21
CA GLU A 445 -1.99 17.26 27.72
C GLU A 445 -1.73 16.42 26.47
N ARG A 446 -2.23 15.20 26.48
CA ARG A 446 -2.18 14.24 25.38
C ARG A 446 -3.58 13.64 25.19
N TYR A 447 -3.79 13.03 24.06
CA TYR A 447 -5.06 12.40 23.75
C TYR A 447 -4.84 10.93 23.45
N SER A 448 -5.76 10.09 23.94
CA SER A 448 -5.76 8.69 23.57
C SER A 448 -5.87 8.56 22.05
N MET A 449 -5.10 7.63 21.48
CA MET A 449 -5.03 7.41 20.04
C MET A 449 -5.85 6.17 19.68
N GLY A 450 -6.76 6.33 18.73
CA GLY A 450 -7.48 5.22 18.13
C GLY A 450 -6.61 4.37 17.21
N PRO A 451 -7.15 3.29 16.67
CA PRO A 451 -6.42 2.47 15.71
C PRO A 451 -6.06 3.28 14.47
N SER A 452 -4.86 3.08 13.94
CA SER A 452 -4.42 3.74 12.72
C SER A 452 -5.04 3.10 11.48
N ARG A 453 -5.35 3.93 10.46
CA ARG A 453 -5.71 3.43 9.12
C ARG A 453 -4.57 2.63 8.53
N TYR A 454 -4.91 1.62 7.73
CA TYR A 454 -3.91 0.83 7.03
C TYR A 454 -3.12 1.67 6.00
N THR A 455 -1.80 1.46 5.97
CA THR A 455 -0.96 1.73 4.81
C THR A 455 -0.98 0.49 3.89
N GLU A 456 -0.43 0.57 2.68
CA GLU A 456 -0.23 -0.64 1.87
C GLU A 456 0.61 -1.69 2.62
N ALA A 457 1.64 -1.25 3.37
CA ALA A 457 2.52 -2.11 4.15
C ALA A 457 1.78 -2.84 5.29
N SER A 458 1.05 -2.10 6.12
CA SER A 458 0.33 -2.70 7.24
C SER A 458 -0.87 -3.55 6.79
N LEU A 459 -1.46 -3.25 5.61
CA LEU A 459 -2.46 -4.13 5.02
C LEU A 459 -1.87 -5.45 4.54
N VAL A 460 -0.67 -5.44 3.90
CA VAL A 460 0.04 -6.68 3.55
C VAL A 460 0.32 -7.51 4.80
N HIS A 461 0.83 -6.88 5.86
CA HIS A 461 1.08 -7.55 7.14
C HIS A 461 -0.20 -8.20 7.69
N LYS A 462 -1.33 -7.47 7.68
CA LYS A 462 -2.61 -7.99 8.18
C LYS A 462 -3.17 -9.13 7.35
N LEU A 463 -3.02 -9.07 6.03
CA LEU A 463 -3.42 -10.17 5.13
C LEU A 463 -2.57 -11.42 5.39
N GLU A 464 -1.25 -11.28 5.59
CA GLU A 464 -0.35 -12.36 5.94
C GLU A 464 -0.70 -12.99 7.30
N GLU A 465 -0.90 -12.16 8.33
CA GLU A 465 -1.31 -12.59 9.67
C GLU A 465 -2.59 -13.43 9.65
N LEU A 466 -3.56 -13.02 8.85
CA LEU A 466 -4.84 -13.73 8.68
C LEU A 466 -4.75 -14.95 7.73
N GLY A 467 -3.62 -15.16 7.08
CA GLY A 467 -3.45 -16.22 6.07
C GLY A 467 -4.22 -15.96 4.77
N ILE A 468 -4.59 -14.71 4.51
CA ILE A 468 -5.36 -14.27 3.34
C ILE A 468 -4.41 -13.89 2.21
N GLY A 469 -4.48 -14.61 1.11
CA GLY A 469 -3.58 -14.39 -0.03
C GLY A 469 -2.25 -15.13 0.11
N ARG A 470 -1.36 -14.88 -0.84
CA ARG A 470 -0.02 -15.48 -0.95
C ARG A 470 0.93 -14.46 -1.60
N PRO A 471 2.24 -14.71 -1.62
CA PRO A 471 3.22 -13.82 -2.25
C PRO A 471 2.84 -13.30 -3.65
N SER A 472 2.17 -14.13 -4.45
CA SER A 472 1.70 -13.74 -5.79
C SER A 472 0.47 -12.83 -5.81
N THR A 473 -0.30 -12.71 -4.72
CA THR A 473 -1.61 -12.03 -4.72
C THR A 473 -1.66 -10.75 -3.91
N TYR A 474 -0.73 -10.47 -2.99
CA TYR A 474 -0.77 -9.24 -2.17
C TYR A 474 -0.77 -7.97 -3.03
N ALA A 475 0.22 -7.80 -3.89
CA ALA A 475 0.34 -6.63 -4.74
C ALA A 475 -0.83 -6.48 -5.74
N PRO A 476 -1.26 -7.52 -6.47
CA PRO A 476 -2.44 -7.46 -7.33
C PRO A 476 -3.72 -7.07 -6.58
N THR A 477 -3.96 -7.62 -5.39
CA THR A 477 -5.14 -7.31 -4.58
C THR A 477 -5.19 -5.83 -4.22
N ILE A 478 -4.11 -5.30 -3.64
CA ILE A 478 -4.01 -3.88 -3.23
C ILE A 478 -4.14 -2.94 -4.43
N SER A 479 -3.57 -3.29 -5.56
CA SER A 479 -3.74 -2.51 -6.79
C SER A 479 -5.16 -2.54 -7.31
N THR A 480 -5.80 -3.71 -7.27
CA THR A 480 -7.16 -3.91 -7.81
C THR A 480 -8.21 -3.13 -7.02
N ILE A 481 -8.16 -3.15 -5.68
CA ILE A 481 -9.16 -2.42 -4.86
C ILE A 481 -9.05 -0.91 -5.06
N GLN A 482 -7.84 -0.38 -5.32
CA GLN A 482 -7.64 1.03 -5.65
C GLN A 482 -8.06 1.36 -7.09
N GLN A 483 -7.73 0.52 -8.08
CA GLN A 483 -8.14 0.70 -9.48
C GLN A 483 -9.66 0.64 -9.68
N ARG A 484 -10.35 -0.12 -8.84
CA ARG A 484 -11.82 -0.23 -8.82
C ARG A 484 -12.48 0.87 -8.00
N GLU A 485 -11.69 1.77 -7.45
CA GLU A 485 -12.17 2.90 -6.66
C GLU A 485 -12.96 2.47 -5.40
N TYR A 486 -12.74 1.26 -4.87
CA TYR A 486 -13.31 0.82 -3.59
C TYR A 486 -12.53 1.39 -2.41
N VAL A 487 -11.26 1.68 -2.64
CA VAL A 487 -10.33 2.26 -1.68
C VAL A 487 -9.52 3.35 -2.38
N GLN A 488 -9.24 4.41 -1.67
CA GLN A 488 -8.38 5.50 -2.13
C GLN A 488 -7.29 5.81 -1.11
N LYS A 489 -6.24 6.50 -1.54
CA LYS A 489 -5.22 7.02 -0.61
C LYS A 489 -5.66 8.36 -0.06
N GLY A 490 -5.55 8.52 1.25
CA GLY A 490 -5.78 9.79 1.94
C GLY A 490 -4.77 10.86 1.51
N GLU A 491 -5.23 12.09 1.50
CA GLU A 491 -4.43 13.27 1.17
C GLU A 491 -4.41 14.31 2.29
N LYS A 492 -5.19 14.10 3.36
CA LYS A 492 -5.37 15.03 4.47
C LYS A 492 -4.10 15.13 5.30
N LYS A 493 -3.63 16.34 5.53
CA LYS A 493 -2.42 16.61 6.35
C LYS A 493 -2.70 16.57 7.85
N GLY A 494 -3.92 16.38 8.26
CA GLY A 494 -4.40 16.50 9.63
C GLY A 494 -5.06 17.86 9.90
N GLU A 495 -5.66 17.96 11.06
CA GLU A 495 -6.29 19.17 11.58
C GLU A 495 -5.47 19.70 12.75
N GLU A 496 -5.42 21.02 12.89
CA GLU A 496 -4.74 21.66 14.00
C GLU A 496 -5.53 21.42 15.29
N ARG A 497 -4.87 20.82 16.28
CA ARG A 497 -5.42 20.62 17.62
C ARG A 497 -4.55 21.35 18.64
N THR A 498 -5.21 22.09 19.53
CA THR A 498 -4.54 22.78 20.65
C THR A 498 -4.47 21.82 21.84
N TYR A 499 -3.34 21.84 22.54
CA TYR A 499 -3.12 21.11 23.79
C TYR A 499 -2.39 21.99 24.82
N THR A 500 -2.65 21.72 26.10
CA THR A 500 -2.13 22.49 27.22
C THR A 500 -0.79 21.91 27.70
N VAL A 501 0.14 22.80 28.04
CA VAL A 501 1.43 22.47 28.65
C VAL A 501 1.63 23.34 29.86
N ASP A 502 1.65 22.72 31.05
CA ASP A 502 1.94 23.39 32.31
C ASP A 502 3.35 23.08 32.72
N THR A 503 4.14 24.12 33.01
CA THR A 503 5.54 23.97 33.37
C THR A 503 5.76 24.56 34.79
N LEU A 504 6.18 23.71 35.70
CA LEU A 504 6.71 24.09 36.97
C LEU A 504 8.21 24.34 36.85
N GLN A 505 8.65 25.58 37.04
CA GLN A 505 10.03 25.96 37.05
C GLN A 505 10.27 26.90 38.25
N ALA A 506 11.33 26.69 39.02
CA ALA A 506 11.49 27.24 40.34
C ALA A 506 10.24 26.95 41.21
N LEU A 507 9.49 27.95 41.61
CA LEU A 507 8.24 27.83 42.38
C LEU A 507 7.01 28.30 41.60
N LYS A 508 7.15 28.56 40.29
CA LYS A 508 6.10 29.09 39.45
C LYS A 508 5.61 28.07 38.43
N ILE A 509 4.30 27.89 38.37
CA ILE A 509 3.64 27.14 37.30
C ILE A 509 3.22 28.13 36.23
N THR A 510 3.53 27.81 34.97
CA THR A 510 3.14 28.61 33.82
C THR A 510 2.42 27.68 32.79
N SER A 511 1.24 28.09 32.38
CA SER A 511 0.43 27.35 31.37
C SER A 511 0.61 27.99 30.00
N LYS A 512 0.78 27.16 28.98
CA LYS A 512 0.87 27.57 27.58
C LYS A 512 0.09 26.61 26.69
N ASN A 513 -0.69 27.16 25.77
CA ASN A 513 -1.32 26.38 24.73
C ASN A 513 -0.35 26.20 23.57
N LYS A 514 -0.15 24.95 23.16
CA LYS A 514 0.61 24.57 21.97
C LYS A 514 -0.31 23.94 20.94
N LYS A 515 0.15 23.85 19.71
CA LYS A 515 -0.61 23.29 18.59
C LYS A 515 0.12 22.08 18.01
N GLU A 516 -0.63 21.07 17.62
CA GLU A 516 -0.14 19.90 16.90
C GLU A 516 -1.08 19.55 15.73
N MET A 517 -0.60 18.81 14.75
CA MET A 517 -1.42 18.31 13.66
C MET A 517 -1.92 16.91 14.02
N ALA A 518 -3.23 16.72 14.12
CA ALA A 518 -3.88 15.46 14.47
C ALA A 518 -4.70 14.90 13.29
N GLY A 519 -4.87 13.58 13.22
CA GLY A 519 -5.75 12.93 12.24
C GLY A 519 -5.24 12.98 10.79
N ALA A 520 -3.91 13.05 10.58
CA ALA A 520 -3.34 12.95 9.25
C ALA A 520 -3.59 11.57 8.63
N ASP A 521 -4.01 11.55 7.34
CA ASP A 521 -4.29 10.30 6.61
C ASP A 521 -3.48 10.16 5.32
N LYS A 522 -2.54 11.06 5.06
CA LYS A 522 -1.74 11.07 3.85
C LYS A 522 -1.06 9.71 3.61
N GLY A 523 -1.39 9.11 2.46
CA GLY A 523 -0.86 7.81 2.04
C GLY A 523 -1.52 6.60 2.70
N LYS A 524 -2.44 6.79 3.66
CA LYS A 524 -3.23 5.73 4.29
C LYS A 524 -4.41 5.34 3.40
N LEU A 525 -4.87 4.10 3.51
CA LEU A 525 -5.98 3.56 2.72
C LEU A 525 -7.31 3.89 3.39
N ILE A 526 -8.20 4.51 2.63
CA ILE A 526 -9.51 4.95 3.08
C ILE A 526 -10.57 4.31 2.19
N PRO A 527 -11.64 3.70 2.73
CA PRO A 527 -12.71 3.18 1.91
C PRO A 527 -13.48 4.34 1.25
N THR A 528 -13.95 4.13 0.05
CA THR A 528 -14.89 5.05 -0.61
C THR A 528 -16.33 4.67 -0.27
N ASP A 529 -17.29 5.58 -0.46
CA ASP A 529 -18.69 5.26 -0.24
C ASP A 529 -19.15 4.05 -1.05
N ILE A 530 -18.71 3.91 -2.32
CA ILE A 530 -19.03 2.72 -3.10
C ILE A 530 -18.37 1.46 -2.57
N GLY A 531 -17.17 1.58 -2.01
CA GLY A 531 -16.48 0.48 -1.33
C GLY A 531 -17.25 0.00 -0.10
N ILE A 532 -17.76 0.93 0.71
CA ILE A 532 -18.59 0.63 1.90
C ILE A 532 -19.89 -0.05 1.47
N VAL A 533 -20.62 0.51 0.50
CA VAL A 533 -21.89 -0.06 0.02
C VAL A 533 -21.72 -1.47 -0.54
N VAL A 534 -20.65 -1.70 -1.31
CA VAL A 534 -20.35 -3.05 -1.85
C VAL A 534 -19.98 -4.01 -0.72
N ASN A 535 -19.18 -3.56 0.23
CA ASN A 535 -18.83 -4.36 1.40
C ASN A 535 -20.07 -4.80 2.18
N ASP A 536 -20.94 -3.85 2.52
CA ASP A 536 -22.13 -4.12 3.33
C ASP A 536 -23.11 -5.04 2.61
N PHE A 537 -23.31 -4.79 1.31
CA PHE A 537 -24.14 -5.69 0.50
C PHE A 537 -23.59 -7.12 0.47
N LEU A 538 -22.28 -7.28 0.30
CA LEU A 538 -21.66 -8.61 0.30
C LEU A 538 -21.68 -9.26 1.68
N MET A 539 -21.47 -8.50 2.75
CA MET A 539 -21.55 -8.99 4.13
C MET A 539 -22.95 -9.49 4.49
N GLU A 540 -23.99 -8.79 4.03
CA GLU A 540 -25.38 -9.14 4.27
C GLU A 540 -25.83 -10.38 3.49
N ASN A 541 -25.41 -10.49 2.22
CA ASN A 541 -25.95 -11.48 1.30
C ASN A 541 -25.01 -12.68 1.04
N PHE A 542 -23.70 -12.55 1.32
CA PHE A 542 -22.68 -13.57 1.08
C PHE A 542 -21.66 -13.61 2.24
N PRO A 543 -22.12 -13.82 3.50
CA PRO A 543 -21.26 -13.76 4.67
C PRO A 543 -20.11 -14.78 4.63
N ASP A 544 -20.34 -15.96 4.05
CA ASP A 544 -19.32 -17.01 3.94
C ASP A 544 -18.16 -16.58 3.03
N ILE A 545 -18.45 -15.95 1.89
CA ILE A 545 -17.40 -15.42 0.98
C ILE A 545 -16.60 -14.27 1.64
N MET A 546 -17.26 -13.51 2.50
CA MET A 546 -16.64 -12.39 3.21
C MET A 546 -15.91 -12.82 4.49
N ASP A 547 -16.06 -14.07 4.94
CA ASP A 547 -15.37 -14.59 6.14
C ASP A 547 -13.86 -14.71 5.92
N TYR A 548 -13.08 -14.19 6.89
CA TYR A 548 -11.62 -14.26 6.85
C TYR A 548 -11.10 -15.69 6.90
N ASN A 549 -11.74 -16.54 7.75
CA ASN A 549 -11.35 -17.93 7.91
C ASN A 549 -11.65 -18.75 6.65
N PHE A 550 -12.76 -18.45 5.96
CA PHE A 550 -13.08 -19.10 4.69
C PHE A 550 -11.97 -18.87 3.66
N THR A 551 -11.57 -17.60 3.46
CA THR A 551 -10.50 -17.26 2.51
C THR A 551 -9.17 -17.93 2.90
N ALA A 552 -8.81 -17.93 4.17
CA ALA A 552 -7.61 -18.61 4.67
C ALA A 552 -7.66 -20.13 4.46
N LYS A 553 -8.81 -20.77 4.73
CA LYS A 553 -9.00 -22.21 4.50
C LYS A 553 -8.89 -22.58 3.01
N VAL A 554 -9.44 -21.76 2.13
CA VAL A 554 -9.31 -21.98 0.68
C VAL A 554 -7.85 -21.91 0.23
N GLU A 555 -7.07 -20.97 0.75
CA GLU A 555 -5.63 -20.90 0.45
C GLU A 555 -4.89 -22.15 0.98
N GLN A 556 -5.22 -22.63 2.16
CA GLN A 556 -4.68 -23.89 2.71
C GLN A 556 -5.09 -25.11 1.86
N GLU A 557 -6.31 -25.11 1.33
CA GLU A 557 -6.75 -26.21 0.45
C GLU A 557 -5.96 -26.22 -0.87
N PHE A 558 -5.66 -25.06 -1.45
CA PHE A 558 -4.77 -24.97 -2.60
C PHE A 558 -3.34 -25.46 -2.26
N ASP A 559 -2.86 -25.24 -1.04
CA ASP A 559 -1.58 -25.77 -0.58
C ASP A 559 -1.62 -27.31 -0.50
N LYS A 560 -2.70 -27.91 0.05
CA LYS A 560 -2.88 -29.37 0.06
C LYS A 560 -2.97 -29.97 -1.35
N ILE A 561 -3.63 -29.26 -2.29
CA ILE A 561 -3.68 -29.69 -3.70
C ILE A 561 -2.27 -29.69 -4.27
N SER A 562 -1.47 -28.68 -4.04
CA SER A 562 -0.08 -28.60 -4.54
C SER A 562 0.85 -29.67 -3.93
N GLU A 563 0.52 -30.17 -2.76
CA GLU A 563 1.22 -31.29 -2.10
C GLU A 563 0.67 -32.66 -2.51
N GLY A 564 -0.33 -32.72 -3.37
CA GLY A 564 -1.00 -33.97 -3.78
C GLY A 564 -1.91 -34.59 -2.72
N LYS A 565 -2.21 -33.87 -1.65
CA LYS A 565 -3.03 -34.36 -0.51
C LYS A 565 -4.54 -34.16 -0.74
N ALA A 566 -4.96 -33.36 -1.71
CA ALA A 566 -6.34 -33.09 -2.03
C ALA A 566 -6.57 -33.08 -3.56
N LYS A 567 -7.78 -33.44 -3.98
CA LYS A 567 -8.20 -33.38 -5.39
C LYS A 567 -8.94 -32.08 -5.68
N TRP A 568 -8.45 -31.30 -6.62
CA TRP A 568 -8.97 -29.98 -6.92
C TRP A 568 -10.44 -29.99 -7.40
N ASN A 569 -10.85 -30.99 -8.21
CA ASN A 569 -12.22 -31.10 -8.74
C ASN A 569 -13.24 -31.34 -7.61
N THR A 570 -12.89 -32.11 -6.59
CA THR A 570 -13.77 -32.35 -5.43
C THR A 570 -13.98 -31.05 -4.64
N ALA A 571 -12.89 -30.37 -4.31
CA ALA A 571 -12.94 -29.10 -3.57
C ALA A 571 -13.78 -28.04 -4.30
N MET A 572 -13.64 -27.95 -5.63
CA MET A 572 -14.42 -27.00 -6.43
C MET A 572 -15.91 -27.37 -6.53
N LYS A 573 -16.24 -28.66 -6.66
CA LYS A 573 -17.63 -29.13 -6.65
C LYS A 573 -18.33 -28.86 -5.33
N ASP A 574 -17.67 -29.10 -4.23
CA ASP A 574 -18.20 -28.86 -2.89
C ASP A 574 -18.45 -27.36 -2.69
N PHE A 575 -17.53 -26.51 -3.10
CA PHE A 575 -17.71 -25.06 -3.05
C PHE A 575 -18.92 -24.62 -3.90
N TYR A 576 -18.94 -24.99 -5.17
CA TYR A 576 -19.95 -24.53 -6.12
C TYR A 576 -21.38 -24.96 -5.74
N LYS A 577 -21.53 -26.18 -5.19
CA LYS A 577 -22.80 -26.71 -4.70
C LYS A 577 -23.48 -25.84 -3.63
N HIS A 578 -22.70 -25.18 -2.80
CA HIS A 578 -23.23 -24.28 -1.74
C HIS A 578 -23.34 -22.85 -2.25
N PHE A 579 -22.38 -22.39 -3.01
CA PHE A 579 -22.31 -21.01 -3.48
C PHE A 579 -23.37 -20.63 -4.50
N GLU A 580 -23.65 -21.49 -5.48
CA GLU A 580 -24.58 -21.17 -6.58
C GLU A 580 -26.02 -20.94 -6.11
N PRO A 581 -26.62 -21.74 -5.21
CA PRO A 581 -27.95 -21.48 -4.71
C PRO A 581 -28.10 -20.14 -3.98
N GLU A 582 -27.04 -19.69 -3.26
CA GLU A 582 -27.02 -18.38 -2.63
C GLU A 582 -27.06 -17.25 -3.67
N VAL A 583 -26.23 -17.37 -4.70
CA VAL A 583 -26.19 -16.41 -5.80
C VAL A 583 -27.55 -16.30 -6.48
N GLU A 584 -28.19 -17.42 -6.80
CA GLU A 584 -29.52 -17.45 -7.42
C GLU A 584 -30.60 -16.86 -6.51
N SER A 585 -30.57 -17.18 -5.23
CA SER A 585 -31.49 -16.62 -4.23
C SER A 585 -31.41 -15.10 -4.21
N VAL A 586 -30.21 -14.56 -4.04
CA VAL A 586 -29.99 -13.10 -3.97
C VAL A 586 -30.31 -12.43 -5.31
N MET A 587 -29.96 -13.06 -6.43
CA MET A 587 -30.27 -12.54 -7.78
C MET A 587 -31.78 -12.38 -7.99
N ASN A 588 -32.58 -13.34 -7.52
CA ASN A 588 -34.03 -13.40 -7.75
C ASN A 588 -34.82 -12.67 -6.66
N ALA A 589 -34.25 -12.39 -5.49
CA ALA A 589 -34.90 -11.63 -4.43
C ALA A 589 -35.38 -10.27 -4.96
N ARG A 590 -36.58 -9.86 -4.60
CA ARG A 590 -37.09 -8.50 -4.83
C ARG A 590 -36.60 -7.60 -3.71
N SER A 591 -35.97 -6.49 -4.03
CA SER A 591 -35.60 -5.47 -3.09
C SER A 591 -36.41 -4.19 -3.37
N GLU A 592 -37.06 -3.66 -2.35
CA GLU A 592 -37.80 -2.41 -2.46
C GLU A 592 -36.87 -1.21 -2.60
N HIS A 593 -35.69 -1.29 -1.98
CA HIS A 593 -34.65 -0.26 -2.06
C HIS A 593 -33.37 -0.80 -2.66
N LYS A 594 -32.59 0.07 -3.33
CA LYS A 594 -31.26 -0.27 -3.81
C LYS A 594 -30.28 -0.32 -2.62
N ALA A 595 -29.31 -1.21 -2.70
CA ALA A 595 -28.25 -1.29 -1.70
C ALA A 595 -27.55 0.07 -1.53
N GLY A 596 -27.31 0.46 -0.27
CA GLY A 596 -26.70 1.75 0.09
C GLY A 596 -27.66 2.95 0.04
N GLU A 597 -28.96 2.76 -0.10
CA GLU A 597 -29.96 3.80 0.09
C GLU A 597 -30.31 3.92 1.58
N ARG A 598 -30.15 5.12 2.16
CA ARG A 598 -30.46 5.41 3.55
C ARG A 598 -31.33 6.66 3.63
N GLU A 599 -32.46 6.56 4.31
CA GLU A 599 -33.31 7.69 4.64
C GLU A 599 -32.70 8.50 5.80
N LEU A 600 -32.55 9.81 5.63
CA LEU A 600 -32.02 10.71 6.65
C LEU A 600 -33.13 11.36 7.47
N GLY A 601 -34.35 11.43 6.94
CA GLY A 601 -35.49 12.09 7.52
C GLY A 601 -36.30 12.85 6.48
N VAL A 602 -37.00 13.91 6.89
CA VAL A 602 -37.90 14.68 6.05
C VAL A 602 -37.41 16.13 5.95
N ASP A 603 -37.41 16.70 4.75
CA ASP A 603 -37.12 18.11 4.52
C ASP A 603 -38.23 19.00 5.15
N PRO A 604 -37.90 19.84 6.14
CA PRO A 604 -38.89 20.65 6.84
C PRO A 604 -39.62 21.69 5.93
N LYS A 605 -39.06 21.99 4.77
CA LYS A 605 -39.64 22.99 3.82
C LYS A 605 -40.65 22.36 2.88
N THR A 606 -40.40 21.14 2.42
CA THR A 606 -41.22 20.48 1.39
C THR A 606 -42.03 19.32 1.93
N ASN A 607 -41.75 18.90 3.16
CA ASN A 607 -42.32 17.70 3.79
C ASN A 607 -42.09 16.40 2.99
N LYS A 608 -40.98 16.37 2.20
CA LYS A 608 -40.58 15.23 1.37
C LYS A 608 -39.43 14.46 2.03
N PRO A 609 -39.35 13.13 1.86
CA PRO A 609 -38.27 12.33 2.41
C PRO A 609 -36.92 12.67 1.75
N VAL A 610 -35.87 12.58 2.55
CA VAL A 610 -34.47 12.86 2.15
C VAL A 610 -33.67 11.57 2.25
N PHE A 611 -33.04 11.18 1.15
CA PHE A 611 -32.25 9.96 1.04
C PHE A 611 -30.81 10.26 0.64
N VAL A 612 -29.86 9.48 1.12
CA VAL A 612 -28.54 9.32 0.53
C VAL A 612 -28.49 8.02 -0.25
N LYS A 613 -27.85 8.05 -1.43
CA LYS A 613 -27.69 6.86 -2.28
C LYS A 613 -26.56 7.02 -3.31
N ILE A 614 -26.14 5.91 -3.90
CA ILE A 614 -25.18 5.92 -5.00
C ILE A 614 -25.92 6.28 -6.31
N GLY A 615 -25.66 7.46 -6.83
CA GLY A 615 -26.13 7.91 -8.13
C GLY A 615 -25.22 7.45 -9.29
N ARG A 616 -25.60 7.86 -10.52
CA ARG A 616 -24.83 7.52 -11.74
C ARG A 616 -23.37 8.03 -11.67
N PHE A 617 -23.15 9.19 -11.08
CA PHE A 617 -21.85 9.89 -11.06
C PHE A 617 -21.19 9.90 -9.67
N GLY A 618 -21.69 9.13 -8.71
CA GLY A 618 -21.19 9.07 -7.35
C GLY A 618 -22.29 9.21 -6.31
N PRO A 619 -21.94 9.38 -5.03
CA PRO A 619 -22.90 9.52 -3.94
C PRO A 619 -23.70 10.82 -4.08
N VAL A 620 -25.00 10.74 -3.82
CA VAL A 620 -25.93 11.86 -3.92
C VAL A 620 -26.93 11.87 -2.78
N VAL A 621 -27.39 13.06 -2.42
CA VAL A 621 -28.61 13.28 -1.64
C VAL A 621 -29.78 13.47 -2.59
N GLN A 622 -30.91 12.87 -2.28
CA GLN A 622 -32.17 13.03 -3.01
C GLN A 622 -33.25 13.56 -2.06
N ILE A 623 -34.01 14.54 -2.50
CA ILE A 623 -35.24 15.00 -1.83
C ILE A 623 -36.43 14.62 -2.69
N GLY A 624 -37.39 13.89 -2.08
CA GLY A 624 -38.57 13.38 -2.75
C GLY A 624 -38.37 12.05 -3.44
N THR A 625 -39.45 11.43 -3.91
CA THR A 625 -39.50 10.13 -4.56
C THR A 625 -39.91 10.27 -6.04
N ALA A 626 -39.84 9.17 -6.79
CA ALA A 626 -40.31 9.16 -8.17
C ALA A 626 -41.85 9.26 -8.29
N ASP A 627 -42.56 8.95 -7.22
CA ASP A 627 -44.02 8.94 -7.14
C ASP A 627 -44.60 10.31 -6.75
N ASP A 628 -43.73 11.27 -6.38
CA ASP A 628 -44.14 12.63 -6.08
C ASP A 628 -44.59 13.38 -7.36
N THR A 629 -45.48 14.32 -7.20
CA THR A 629 -45.94 15.20 -8.29
C THR A 629 -44.81 16.01 -8.93
N ASP A 630 -43.80 16.40 -8.15
CA ASP A 630 -42.62 17.08 -8.61
C ASP A 630 -41.44 16.10 -8.74
N LYS A 631 -40.60 16.32 -9.75
CA LYS A 631 -39.39 15.53 -9.93
C LYS A 631 -38.47 15.62 -8.70
N PRO A 632 -37.89 14.48 -8.27
CA PRO A 632 -36.93 14.48 -7.19
C PRO A 632 -35.76 15.42 -7.45
N ARG A 633 -35.30 16.12 -6.43
CA ARG A 633 -34.09 16.97 -6.47
C ARG A 633 -32.87 16.19 -6.03
N PHE A 634 -31.73 16.45 -6.65
CA PHE A 634 -30.48 15.77 -6.36
C PHE A 634 -29.37 16.78 -6.07
N ALA A 635 -28.57 16.50 -5.03
CA ALA A 635 -27.31 17.19 -4.76
C ALA A 635 -26.18 16.18 -4.61
N GLN A 636 -25.02 16.48 -5.17
CA GLN A 636 -23.86 15.60 -5.08
C GLN A 636 -23.18 15.78 -3.73
N ILE A 637 -22.81 14.66 -3.09
CA ILE A 637 -22.05 14.66 -1.85
C ILE A 637 -20.59 14.96 -2.19
N PRO A 638 -19.96 15.98 -1.56
CA PRO A 638 -18.55 16.29 -1.74
C PRO A 638 -17.64 15.13 -1.30
N THR A 639 -16.44 15.05 -1.86
CA THR A 639 -15.50 13.96 -1.63
C THR A 639 -14.90 13.92 -0.21
N ASP A 640 -15.03 14.98 0.54
CA ASP A 640 -14.62 15.14 1.93
C ASP A 640 -15.70 14.72 2.95
N LYS A 641 -16.92 14.44 2.49
CA LYS A 641 -18.04 13.93 3.29
C LYS A 641 -18.37 12.50 2.86
N SER A 642 -18.73 11.66 3.85
CA SER A 642 -19.15 10.27 3.61
C SER A 642 -20.66 10.12 3.69
N MET A 643 -21.24 9.29 2.82
CA MET A 643 -22.64 8.89 2.90
C MET A 643 -23.02 8.31 4.27
N GLU A 644 -22.07 7.58 4.91
CA GLU A 644 -22.32 6.86 6.15
C GLU A 644 -22.56 7.81 7.33
N THR A 645 -21.82 8.93 7.38
CA THR A 645 -21.85 9.87 8.50
C THR A 645 -22.68 11.14 8.23
N LEU A 646 -23.20 11.30 6.99
CA LEU A 646 -23.97 12.49 6.62
C LEU A 646 -25.25 12.60 7.43
N THR A 647 -25.48 13.75 8.08
CA THR A 647 -26.72 14.07 8.80
C THR A 647 -27.77 14.67 7.88
N LEU A 648 -29.01 14.80 8.36
CA LEU A 648 -30.08 15.49 7.62
C LEU A 648 -29.74 16.97 7.39
N GLU A 649 -29.18 17.63 8.40
CA GLU A 649 -28.76 19.03 8.33
C GLU A 649 -27.68 19.22 7.25
N ASP A 650 -26.64 18.39 7.27
CA ASP A 650 -25.59 18.40 6.24
C ASP A 650 -26.14 18.18 4.84
N ALA A 651 -27.08 17.23 4.71
CA ALA A 651 -27.71 16.91 3.44
C ALA A 651 -28.51 18.10 2.89
N LEU A 652 -29.27 18.79 3.74
CA LEU A 652 -30.06 19.97 3.34
C LEU A 652 -29.17 21.17 2.97
N GLU A 653 -28.02 21.32 3.60
CA GLU A 653 -27.02 22.34 3.24
C GLU A 653 -26.55 22.21 1.79
N LEU A 654 -26.39 20.96 1.28
CA LEU A 654 -25.96 20.73 -0.09
C LEU A 654 -26.94 21.28 -1.15
N PHE A 655 -28.20 21.41 -0.80
CA PHE A 655 -29.23 22.00 -1.70
C PHE A 655 -29.25 23.51 -1.73
N LYS A 656 -28.45 24.21 -0.92
CA LYS A 656 -28.19 25.63 -1.05
C LYS A 656 -27.35 25.98 -2.28
N LEU A 657 -26.70 24.96 -2.89
CA LEU A 657 -25.99 25.07 -4.15
C LEU A 657 -26.83 24.48 -5.31
N PRO A 658 -26.76 25.04 -6.55
CA PRO A 658 -25.97 26.21 -6.93
C PRO A 658 -26.58 27.50 -6.44
N ARG A 659 -25.74 28.49 -6.07
CA ARG A 659 -26.17 29.84 -5.70
C ARG A 659 -25.55 30.90 -6.58
N THR A 660 -26.31 31.91 -6.94
CA THR A 660 -25.80 33.11 -7.61
C THR A 660 -25.22 34.04 -6.55
N VAL A 661 -23.94 34.42 -6.70
CA VAL A 661 -23.25 35.31 -5.76
C VAL A 661 -23.26 36.77 -6.20
N GLY A 662 -23.66 37.03 -7.43
CA GLY A 662 -23.78 38.37 -8.03
C GLY A 662 -23.58 38.31 -9.54
N GLN A 663 -23.34 39.47 -10.14
CA GLN A 663 -23.09 39.62 -11.58
C GLN A 663 -21.69 40.16 -11.84
N PHE A 664 -21.05 39.64 -12.88
CA PHE A 664 -19.78 40.10 -13.42
C PHE A 664 -19.89 40.21 -14.94
N GLU A 665 -19.46 41.32 -15.52
CA GLU A 665 -19.58 41.60 -16.97
C GLU A 665 -21.02 41.40 -17.49
N GLY A 666 -22.03 41.77 -16.72
CA GLY A 666 -23.45 41.66 -17.11
C GLY A 666 -24.03 40.24 -17.11
N THR A 667 -23.29 39.25 -16.58
CA THR A 667 -23.76 37.87 -16.46
C THR A 667 -23.60 37.35 -15.03
N ASP A 668 -24.49 36.41 -14.65
CA ASP A 668 -24.50 35.84 -13.31
C ASP A 668 -23.23 35.00 -13.06
N VAL A 669 -22.69 35.19 -11.86
CA VAL A 669 -21.65 34.33 -11.29
C VAL A 669 -22.30 33.31 -10.38
N VAL A 670 -22.25 32.06 -10.75
CA VAL A 670 -22.92 30.96 -10.05
C VAL A 670 -21.88 30.02 -9.41
N ILE A 671 -22.01 29.76 -8.13
CA ILE A 671 -21.22 28.75 -7.40
C ILE A 671 -22.03 27.48 -7.36
N GLY A 672 -21.39 26.35 -7.74
CA GLY A 672 -22.01 25.05 -7.73
C GLY A 672 -21.01 23.94 -7.38
N THR A 673 -21.52 22.74 -7.22
CA THR A 673 -20.69 21.53 -7.00
C THR A 673 -20.92 20.55 -8.14
N GLY A 674 -19.85 19.96 -8.67
CA GLY A 674 -19.89 19.03 -9.78
C GLY A 674 -18.95 17.83 -9.56
N ARG A 675 -18.88 16.97 -10.57
CA ARG A 675 -18.06 15.74 -10.55
C ARG A 675 -16.59 15.95 -10.15
N PHE A 676 -16.05 17.13 -10.43
CA PHE A 676 -14.65 17.48 -10.17
C PHE A 676 -14.48 18.38 -8.94
N GLY A 677 -15.53 18.51 -8.12
CA GLY A 677 -15.55 19.37 -6.95
C GLY A 677 -16.32 20.70 -7.16
N PRO A 678 -16.23 21.64 -6.19
CA PRO A 678 -16.86 22.93 -6.29
C PRO A 678 -16.31 23.77 -7.45
N TYR A 679 -17.18 24.53 -8.09
CA TYR A 679 -16.83 25.35 -9.24
C TYR A 679 -17.55 26.72 -9.23
N ILE A 680 -16.94 27.66 -9.92
CA ILE A 680 -17.55 28.95 -10.30
C ILE A 680 -17.94 28.83 -11.78
N MET A 681 -19.19 29.12 -12.12
CA MET A 681 -19.64 29.20 -13.50
C MET A 681 -19.90 30.66 -13.86
N HIS A 682 -19.27 31.14 -14.94
CA HIS A 682 -19.47 32.46 -15.52
C HIS A 682 -19.37 32.34 -17.05
N ASN A 683 -20.32 32.92 -17.77
CA ASN A 683 -20.37 32.86 -19.23
C ASN A 683 -20.21 31.44 -19.81
N LYS A 684 -20.87 30.43 -19.19
CA LYS A 684 -20.79 28.98 -19.55
C LYS A 684 -19.37 28.40 -19.43
N LYS A 685 -18.41 29.13 -18.83
CA LYS A 685 -17.08 28.62 -18.49
C LYS A 685 -17.02 28.24 -17.01
N TYR A 686 -16.26 27.22 -16.70
CA TYR A 686 -16.11 26.68 -15.35
C TYR A 686 -14.72 26.93 -14.83
N VAL A 687 -14.62 27.43 -13.61
CA VAL A 687 -13.38 27.63 -12.85
C VAL A 687 -13.48 26.82 -11.58
N SER A 688 -12.52 25.94 -11.31
CA SER A 688 -12.50 25.17 -10.06
C SER A 688 -12.31 26.09 -8.87
N LEU A 689 -13.10 25.90 -7.84
CA LEU A 689 -12.94 26.56 -6.56
C LEU A 689 -11.79 25.88 -5.79
N PRO A 690 -10.81 26.64 -5.27
CA PRO A 690 -9.75 26.07 -4.42
C PRO A 690 -10.32 25.40 -3.16
N LYS A 691 -9.60 24.42 -2.61
CA LYS A 691 -10.04 23.67 -1.41
C LYS A 691 -10.15 24.54 -0.15
N GLU A 692 -9.43 25.63 -0.14
CA GLU A 692 -9.42 26.62 0.95
C GLU A 692 -10.65 27.54 0.97
N GLU A 693 -11.42 27.56 -0.11
CA GLU A 693 -12.60 28.40 -0.26
C GLU A 693 -13.88 27.55 -0.11
N ASP A 694 -14.74 27.92 0.84
CA ASP A 694 -16.02 27.26 1.05
C ASP A 694 -17.05 27.72 0.01
N PRO A 695 -17.64 26.82 -0.80
CA PRO A 695 -18.63 27.16 -1.81
C PRO A 695 -19.90 27.82 -1.25
N LEU A 696 -20.21 27.62 0.04
CA LEU A 696 -21.38 28.23 0.68
C LEU A 696 -21.16 29.69 1.08
N THR A 697 -19.91 30.07 1.36
CA THR A 697 -19.56 31.38 1.92
C THR A 697 -18.74 32.26 0.99
N VAL A 698 -18.15 31.69 -0.08
CA VAL A 698 -17.30 32.45 -1.02
C VAL A 698 -18.00 33.70 -1.58
N SER A 699 -17.28 34.85 -1.55
CA SER A 699 -17.80 36.14 -2.00
C SER A 699 -17.72 36.32 -3.52
N LEU A 700 -18.47 37.28 -4.04
CA LEU A 700 -18.38 37.67 -5.44
C LEU A 700 -16.97 38.16 -5.82
N ASP A 701 -16.33 38.95 -4.96
CA ASP A 701 -14.98 39.47 -5.23
C ASP A 701 -13.94 38.36 -5.35
N THR A 702 -14.02 37.35 -4.47
CA THR A 702 -13.15 36.14 -4.54
C THR A 702 -13.43 35.37 -5.83
N ALA A 703 -14.71 35.21 -6.20
CA ALA A 703 -15.08 34.51 -7.42
C ALA A 703 -14.57 35.25 -8.68
N ILE A 704 -14.68 36.55 -8.75
CA ILE A 704 -14.16 37.41 -9.85
C ILE A 704 -12.64 37.23 -9.95
N ARG A 705 -11.92 37.37 -8.84
CA ARG A 705 -10.45 37.19 -8.79
C ARG A 705 -10.02 35.83 -9.34
N LEU A 706 -10.73 34.75 -9.00
CA LEU A 706 -10.44 33.41 -9.49
C LEU A 706 -10.74 33.25 -10.98
N ILE A 707 -11.83 33.88 -11.48
CA ILE A 707 -12.16 33.90 -12.91
C ILE A 707 -11.06 34.62 -13.69
N GLU A 708 -10.64 35.80 -13.24
CA GLU A 708 -9.59 36.60 -13.88
C GLU A 708 -8.26 35.90 -13.85
N THR A 709 -7.86 35.31 -12.71
CA THR A 709 -6.64 34.50 -12.58
C THR A 709 -6.65 33.35 -13.58
N LYS A 710 -7.78 32.66 -13.73
CA LYS A 710 -7.94 31.58 -14.69
C LYS A 710 -7.83 32.04 -16.14
N ARG A 711 -8.41 33.18 -16.45
CA ARG A 711 -8.33 33.82 -17.79
C ARG A 711 -6.89 34.20 -18.14
N LEU A 712 -6.15 34.78 -17.19
CA LEU A 712 -4.73 35.09 -17.36
C LEU A 712 -3.88 33.81 -17.58
N GLN A 713 -4.11 32.75 -16.79
CA GLN A 713 -3.44 31.46 -16.97
C GLN A 713 -3.76 30.83 -18.34
N ASP A 714 -5.01 30.91 -18.77
CA ASP A 714 -5.41 30.36 -20.06
C ASP A 714 -4.81 31.20 -21.23
N ALA A 715 -4.73 32.53 -21.09
CA ALA A 715 -4.06 33.40 -22.06
C ALA A 715 -2.53 33.09 -22.12
N GLN A 716 -1.88 32.93 -20.98
CA GLN A 716 -0.44 32.57 -20.91
C GLN A 716 -0.16 31.18 -21.44
N ARG A 717 -1.17 30.33 -21.56
CA ARG A 717 -1.04 28.98 -22.10
C ARG A 717 -0.94 28.95 -23.61
N HIS A 718 -1.54 29.93 -24.32
CA HIS A 718 -1.41 30.12 -25.76
C HIS A 718 -0.17 30.97 -26.05
N LEU A 719 0.90 30.36 -26.56
CA LEU A 719 2.13 31.06 -26.88
C LEU A 719 2.08 31.66 -28.29
N LYS A 720 1.56 30.94 -29.28
CA LYS A 720 1.45 31.37 -30.68
C LYS A 720 0.37 30.60 -31.41
N GLN A 721 -0.34 31.27 -32.31
CA GLN A 721 -1.25 30.70 -33.31
C GLN A 721 -0.83 31.22 -34.70
N PHE A 722 -1.06 30.44 -35.73
CA PHE A 722 -0.60 30.73 -37.09
C PHE A 722 -1.79 31.04 -37.98
N ASP A 723 -1.67 32.15 -38.74
CA ASP A 723 -2.71 32.58 -39.71
C ASP A 723 -2.82 31.60 -40.88
N GLU A 724 -1.72 30.94 -41.23
CA GLU A 724 -1.62 29.92 -42.30
C GLU A 724 -2.44 28.68 -42.00
N ASP A 725 -2.52 28.27 -40.75
CA ASP A 725 -3.36 27.16 -40.27
C ASP A 725 -3.81 27.41 -38.83
N PRO A 726 -5.02 27.93 -38.62
CA PRO A 726 -5.55 28.23 -37.29
C PRO A 726 -5.69 27.03 -36.34
N LYS A 727 -5.54 25.79 -36.87
CA LYS A 727 -5.55 24.58 -36.04
C LYS A 727 -4.19 24.28 -35.42
N LEU A 728 -3.14 24.95 -35.88
CA LEU A 728 -1.78 24.78 -35.36
C LEU A 728 -1.51 25.85 -34.32
N GLU A 729 -1.33 25.42 -33.09
CA GLU A 729 -1.09 26.29 -31.95
C GLU A 729 0.16 25.84 -31.18
N VAL A 730 0.95 26.80 -30.73
CA VAL A 730 2.04 26.55 -29.76
C VAL A 730 1.50 26.88 -28.38
N MET A 731 1.51 25.85 -27.53
CA MET A 731 0.91 25.90 -26.20
C MET A 731 1.96 25.70 -25.11
N ASN A 732 1.76 26.35 -23.95
CA ASN A 732 2.55 26.07 -22.76
C ASN A 732 1.84 25.03 -21.89
N GLY A 733 2.51 23.94 -21.56
CA GLY A 733 1.97 22.84 -20.78
C GLY A 733 2.76 22.53 -19.50
N ARG A 734 2.20 21.70 -18.63
CA ARG A 734 2.82 21.28 -17.36
C ARG A 734 4.25 20.74 -17.50
N TYR A 735 4.56 20.17 -18.68
CA TYR A 735 5.87 19.54 -18.96
C TYR A 735 6.70 20.34 -19.97
N GLY A 736 6.37 21.63 -20.15
CA GLY A 736 7.00 22.54 -21.10
C GLY A 736 6.14 22.79 -22.35
N PRO A 737 6.60 23.66 -23.27
CA PRO A 737 5.86 24.01 -24.46
C PRO A 737 5.69 22.84 -25.43
N TYR A 738 4.56 22.83 -26.14
CA TYR A 738 4.20 21.79 -27.11
C TYR A 738 3.37 22.38 -28.25
N ILE A 739 3.35 21.70 -29.39
CA ILE A 739 2.51 22.03 -30.53
C ILE A 739 1.22 21.25 -30.42
N ALA A 740 0.08 21.93 -30.44
CA ALA A 740 -1.25 21.32 -30.56
C ALA A 740 -1.71 21.44 -32.02
N TYR A 741 -2.07 20.29 -32.63
CA TYR A 741 -2.55 20.23 -34.01
C TYR A 741 -3.58 19.11 -34.17
N ASP A 742 -4.74 19.44 -34.67
CA ASP A 742 -5.86 18.51 -34.95
C ASP A 742 -6.11 17.47 -33.80
N GLY A 743 -6.16 17.97 -32.57
CA GLY A 743 -6.41 17.14 -31.37
C GLY A 743 -5.22 16.29 -30.89
N LYS A 744 -4.06 16.41 -31.54
CA LYS A 744 -2.79 15.76 -31.16
C LYS A 744 -1.82 16.78 -30.58
N ASN A 745 -0.98 16.32 -29.65
CA ASN A 745 0.05 17.16 -29.02
C ASN A 745 1.45 16.64 -29.41
N TYR A 746 2.30 17.52 -29.92
CA TYR A 746 3.67 17.22 -30.35
C TYR A 746 4.63 17.96 -29.44
N ARG A 747 5.61 17.23 -28.92
CA ARG A 747 6.58 17.79 -27.96
C ARG A 747 7.62 18.63 -28.69
N ILE A 748 7.82 19.86 -28.25
CA ILE A 748 8.92 20.70 -28.71
C ILE A 748 10.22 20.23 -28.07
N PRO A 749 11.35 20.13 -28.83
CA PRO A 749 12.66 19.78 -28.28
C PRO A 749 13.10 20.77 -27.19
N LYS A 750 13.73 20.27 -26.15
CA LYS A 750 14.15 21.10 -24.99
C LYS A 750 15.01 22.32 -25.37
N ALA A 751 15.86 22.18 -26.39
CA ALA A 751 16.69 23.27 -26.88
C ALA A 751 15.87 24.46 -27.47
N MET A 752 14.60 24.24 -27.81
CA MET A 752 13.72 25.27 -28.40
C MET A 752 12.69 25.79 -27.40
N HIS A 753 12.72 25.36 -26.15
CA HIS A 753 11.70 25.76 -25.16
C HIS A 753 11.71 27.25 -24.87
N GLU A 754 12.89 27.89 -24.79
CA GLU A 754 13.02 29.31 -24.49
C GLU A 754 12.48 30.21 -25.61
N ARG A 755 12.56 29.75 -26.87
CA ARG A 755 12.03 30.47 -28.04
C ARG A 755 10.73 29.87 -28.58
N ALA A 756 9.99 29.11 -27.80
CA ALA A 756 8.79 28.41 -28.27
C ALA A 756 7.72 29.37 -28.85
N ALA A 757 7.61 30.58 -28.31
CA ALA A 757 6.72 31.62 -28.83
C ALA A 757 7.18 32.23 -30.18
N GLU A 758 8.44 32.07 -30.55
CA GLU A 758 9.04 32.61 -31.76
C GLU A 758 9.09 31.61 -32.90
N LEU A 759 8.74 30.34 -32.67
CA LEU A 759 8.77 29.28 -33.70
C LEU A 759 7.95 29.70 -34.93
N THR A 760 8.53 29.41 -36.10
CA THR A 760 7.84 29.65 -37.37
C THR A 760 6.87 28.49 -37.70
N TYR A 761 5.96 28.73 -38.63
CA TYR A 761 5.04 27.71 -39.11
C TYR A 761 5.79 26.50 -39.67
N GLU A 762 6.87 26.74 -40.46
CA GLU A 762 7.72 25.70 -41.07
C GLU A 762 8.43 24.88 -39.99
N GLU A 763 9.03 25.55 -38.98
CA GLU A 763 9.69 24.86 -37.86
C GLU A 763 8.70 23.97 -37.11
N CYS A 764 7.45 24.43 -36.88
CA CYS A 764 6.42 23.62 -36.24
C CYS A 764 6.05 22.39 -37.08
N GLN A 765 5.94 22.54 -38.40
CA GLN A 765 5.71 21.40 -39.31
C GLN A 765 6.84 20.41 -39.29
N ASP A 766 8.10 20.85 -39.28
CA ASP A 766 9.26 19.97 -39.20
C ASP A 766 9.31 19.20 -37.87
N ILE A 767 9.01 19.88 -36.77
CA ILE A 767 8.92 19.22 -35.46
C ILE A 767 7.83 18.14 -35.49
N MET A 768 6.67 18.40 -36.09
CA MET A 768 5.59 17.41 -36.20
C MET A 768 5.94 16.24 -37.11
N LYS A 769 6.64 16.47 -38.21
CA LYS A 769 7.09 15.40 -39.14
C LYS A 769 8.13 14.48 -38.49
N ASN A 770 9.02 15.04 -37.68
CA ASN A 770 10.10 14.29 -37.02
C ASN A 770 9.70 13.74 -35.64
N ALA A 771 8.51 14.04 -35.14
CA ALA A 771 8.03 13.53 -33.88
C ALA A 771 7.67 12.05 -33.96
N PRO A 772 8.02 11.22 -32.98
CA PRO A 772 7.51 9.85 -32.89
C PRO A 772 5.98 9.90 -32.82
N GLU A 773 5.30 8.98 -33.51
CA GLU A 773 3.84 8.95 -33.56
C GLU A 773 3.24 9.13 -32.16
N PRO A 774 2.39 10.16 -31.94
CA PRO A 774 1.81 10.41 -30.64
C PRO A 774 0.92 9.21 -30.24
N LYS A 775 1.23 8.59 -29.10
CA LYS A 775 0.41 7.52 -28.54
C LYS A 775 -1.02 8.05 -28.41
N THR A 776 -1.91 7.55 -29.25
CA THR A 776 -3.35 7.89 -29.20
C THR A 776 -3.85 7.66 -27.78
N LYS A 777 -4.45 8.69 -27.15
CA LYS A 777 -5.15 8.53 -25.89
C LYS A 777 -6.16 7.39 -26.05
N ARG A 778 -5.93 6.26 -25.40
CA ARG A 778 -6.98 5.23 -25.25
C ARG A 778 -8.20 5.95 -24.68
N LYS A 779 -9.26 6.07 -25.47
CA LYS A 779 -10.57 6.49 -24.96
C LYS A 779 -10.88 5.52 -23.82
N ARG A 780 -10.90 6.03 -22.59
CA ARG A 780 -11.51 5.31 -21.47
C ARG A 780 -12.98 5.13 -21.83
N LYS A 781 -13.33 3.90 -22.21
CA LYS A 781 -14.73 3.46 -22.28
C LYS A 781 -15.25 3.24 -20.88
#